data_558501563af8897d3a1597c01a88a3e3
#
_entry.id   558501563af8897d3a1597c01a88a3e3
#
_cell.length_a   1.000
_cell.length_b   1.000
_cell.length_c   1.000
_cell.angle_alpha   90.00
_cell.angle_beta   90.00
_cell.angle_gamma   90.00
#
_symmetry.space_group_name_H-M   'P 1'
#
loop_
_entity.id
_entity.type
_entity.pdbx_description
1 polymer ?
#
loop_
_entity_poly.entity_id
_entity_poly.type
_entity_poly.pdbx_seq_one_letter_code
_entity_poly.pdbx_strand_id
1 'polypeptide(L)'
;MDTHCPYCALQCGMTLTPTAGPLPVTVAPRDFPTNRGGLCQKGWTSATVLRAADRLTTPLLRAADGELRPATWDDALDAVAAGIERVQAEHGRDAVAVFGGGGLTNEKAYALGKFARTVLRTANIDYNGRFCMASAAAGANRAFGADRGLPFPLADLAGADAVLLLGSNLAETMPPSVQHLAGVRSRGGLVVVDPRRSATAALTGEPGDAVGQRVPDAGRSPRRPVPAPGAGPVGDQGVHLQPVPGTDLVVLLALLHVVVAEGLADAAYLAERTTGVEDVRRPVAAWWPERAETVCGVPAERLRHVARLLAAASPVHGGAGAYVLTGRGVEQSSQGTATVTAAINLALALGLPGRAGSGYGAVTGQGNGQGGREHGQKADQLPGYRKIDDPAARAHVAAVWGVDPATIPGPGKPAVELLRSLGARGTGTTFADDGRPRALLVHGSNVVVSAPDADRVTANLRALDLLVVCDLVPSETALLADVVLPVTQWAEEEGTMTSLEGRVIRRRRAVDAPGEVRSELWILAELARRLGSPVAFPTDPAVVFDELARASAGGVADYSGLSHGRLDADEAAGGPGLHWPVPAADHPGAPRLFLDRFATPDGRARLVPVDHVGPSDDVRPDAPLYLVTGRVLQHYQSGAQTRRVPELDRVVPEPFVELHPVLGLRLGVGDGDRARLTTRRGTIEAVARWTDAVRPDTVFMPFHWSGEGSVNRVTTDAADPVSGMPEFKVCAVDVRRAPALQEVPG
;
A
#
# COMPACT_ATOMS: atom_id res chain seq x y z
N MET A 1 -21.84 -9.95 15.86
CA MET A 1 -21.32 -10.59 14.63
C MET A 1 -19.82 -10.31 14.54
N ASP A 2 -19.03 -11.35 14.47
CA ASP A 2 -17.57 -11.22 14.40
C ASP A 2 -17.12 -10.96 12.97
N THR A 3 -16.24 -9.99 12.81
CA THR A 3 -15.68 -9.54 11.53
C THR A 3 -14.32 -8.88 11.78
N HIS A 4 -13.83 -8.10 10.83
CA HIS A 4 -12.56 -7.37 10.95
C HIS A 4 -12.71 -5.89 10.57
N CYS A 5 -11.77 -5.07 11.05
CA CYS A 5 -11.70 -3.65 10.72
C CYS A 5 -11.54 -3.43 9.19
N PRO A 6 -12.24 -2.43 8.60
CA PRO A 6 -12.22 -2.22 7.15
C PRO A 6 -10.97 -1.52 6.61
N TYR A 7 -10.11 -0.96 7.47
CA TYR A 7 -9.08 -0.04 7.00
C TYR A 7 -7.78 -0.73 6.56
N CYS A 8 -6.85 -0.96 7.46
CA CYS A 8 -5.51 -1.42 7.06
C CYS A 8 -5.38 -2.95 7.00
N ALA A 9 -4.28 -3.42 6.41
CA ALA A 9 -4.00 -4.84 6.22
C ALA A 9 -3.77 -5.64 7.52
N LEU A 10 -3.74 -4.97 8.67
CA LEU A 10 -3.73 -5.64 9.97
C LEU A 10 -5.04 -6.39 10.22
N GLN A 11 -6.16 -5.90 9.65
CA GLN A 11 -7.49 -6.51 9.74
C GLN A 11 -7.83 -6.92 11.18
N CYS A 12 -7.74 -5.94 12.10
CA CYS A 12 -8.03 -6.14 13.53
C CYS A 12 -9.37 -6.81 13.72
N GLY A 13 -9.42 -7.88 14.49
CA GLY A 13 -10.67 -8.54 14.85
C GLY A 13 -11.59 -7.61 15.64
N MET A 14 -12.86 -7.55 15.26
CA MET A 14 -13.90 -6.77 15.95
C MET A 14 -15.24 -7.48 15.91
N THR A 15 -16.08 -7.15 16.88
CA THR A 15 -17.48 -7.59 16.93
C THR A 15 -18.40 -6.39 16.65
N LEU A 16 -19.34 -6.58 15.75
CA LEU A 16 -20.39 -5.61 15.43
C LEU A 16 -21.70 -6.06 16.08
N THR A 17 -22.35 -5.13 16.76
CA THR A 17 -23.70 -5.34 17.30
C THR A 17 -24.64 -4.33 16.66
N PRO A 18 -25.64 -4.79 15.88
CA PRO A 18 -26.67 -3.91 15.31
C PRO A 18 -27.38 -3.14 16.43
N THR A 19 -27.72 -1.87 16.17
CA THR A 19 -28.38 -0.99 17.11
C THR A 19 -29.40 -0.08 16.43
N ALA A 20 -30.46 0.28 17.17
CA ALA A 20 -31.42 1.30 16.73
C ALA A 20 -30.95 2.75 17.04
N GLY A 21 -29.73 2.92 17.54
CA GLY A 21 -29.16 4.22 17.86
C GLY A 21 -28.76 5.04 16.63
N PRO A 22 -28.03 6.15 16.83
CA PRO A 22 -27.61 7.05 15.75
C PRO A 22 -26.68 6.37 14.74
N LEU A 23 -25.89 5.37 15.17
CA LEU A 23 -25.09 4.52 14.29
C LEU A 23 -25.77 3.16 14.12
N PRO A 24 -25.67 2.52 12.94
CA PRO A 24 -26.36 1.27 12.67
C PRO A 24 -25.76 0.08 13.42
N VAL A 25 -24.50 0.19 13.85
CA VAL A 25 -23.79 -0.81 14.64
C VAL A 25 -22.95 -0.13 15.72
N THR A 26 -22.74 -0.83 16.82
CA THR A 26 -21.64 -0.57 17.77
C THR A 26 -20.47 -1.45 17.44
N VAL A 27 -19.25 -0.95 17.70
CA VAL A 27 -17.98 -1.64 17.47
C VAL A 27 -17.35 -2.00 18.79
N ALA A 28 -16.97 -3.26 18.96
CA ALA A 28 -16.16 -3.73 20.09
C ALA A 28 -14.90 -4.45 19.57
N PRO A 29 -13.75 -4.29 20.22
CA PRO A 29 -12.56 -5.07 19.85
C PRO A 29 -12.75 -6.53 20.24
N ARG A 30 -12.21 -7.43 19.38
CA ARG A 30 -12.13 -8.86 19.67
C ARG A 30 -10.66 -9.21 19.88
N ASP A 31 -10.38 -10.14 20.78
CA ASP A 31 -9.05 -10.73 20.87
C ASP A 31 -8.79 -11.54 19.60
N PHE A 32 -7.79 -11.12 18.85
CA PHE A 32 -7.44 -11.71 17.56
C PHE A 32 -5.93 -11.60 17.36
N PRO A 33 -5.26 -12.56 16.69
CA PRO A 33 -3.80 -12.63 16.64
C PRO A 33 -3.11 -11.33 16.21
N THR A 34 -3.70 -10.56 15.29
CA THR A 34 -3.08 -9.33 14.78
C THR A 34 -3.22 -8.12 15.68
N ASN A 35 -4.29 -8.02 16.47
CA ASN A 35 -4.58 -6.83 17.27
C ASN A 35 -4.65 -7.08 18.80
N ARG A 36 -4.61 -8.32 19.29
CA ARG A 36 -4.60 -8.67 20.72
C ARG A 36 -5.61 -7.84 21.52
N GLY A 37 -6.86 -7.78 21.07
CA GLY A 37 -7.91 -6.99 21.70
C GLY A 37 -7.81 -5.47 21.54
N GLY A 38 -6.86 -4.94 20.77
CA GLY A 38 -6.69 -3.50 20.54
C GLY A 38 -7.36 -3.01 19.27
N LEU A 39 -7.91 -1.78 19.28
CA LEU A 39 -8.32 -1.03 18.08
C LEU A 39 -7.69 0.36 18.12
N CYS A 40 -7.32 0.88 16.96
CA CYS A 40 -6.92 2.29 16.83
C CYS A 40 -8.14 3.21 16.67
N GLN A 41 -7.93 4.52 16.71
CA GLN A 41 -9.00 5.51 16.55
C GLN A 41 -9.87 5.26 15.31
N LYS A 42 -9.27 4.91 14.17
CA LYS A 42 -10.00 4.59 12.95
C LYS A 42 -10.90 3.35 13.11
N GLY A 43 -10.40 2.31 13.77
CA GLY A 43 -11.18 1.11 14.04
C GLY A 43 -12.38 1.38 14.94
N TRP A 44 -12.17 2.12 16.04
CA TRP A 44 -13.24 2.51 16.96
C TRP A 44 -14.33 3.36 16.30
N THR A 45 -13.97 4.25 15.39
CA THR A 45 -14.91 5.18 14.72
C THR A 45 -15.39 4.64 13.37
N SER A 46 -15.09 3.40 13.01
CA SER A 46 -15.39 2.84 11.67
C SER A 46 -16.89 2.78 11.34
N ALA A 47 -17.76 2.68 12.36
CA ALA A 47 -19.21 2.72 12.16
C ALA A 47 -19.74 4.09 11.73
N THR A 48 -19.05 5.19 12.05
CA THR A 48 -19.50 6.56 11.72
C THR A 48 -19.61 6.77 10.21
N VAL A 49 -18.70 6.18 9.41
CA VAL A 49 -18.73 6.34 7.95
C VAL A 49 -19.96 5.69 7.29
N LEU A 50 -20.60 4.72 7.95
CA LEU A 50 -21.86 4.11 7.48
C LEU A 50 -23.03 5.12 7.43
N ARG A 51 -22.92 6.23 8.17
CA ARG A 51 -23.88 7.32 8.25
C ARG A 51 -23.31 8.65 7.71
N ALA A 52 -22.34 8.58 6.78
CA ALA A 52 -21.85 9.79 6.11
C ALA A 52 -23.03 10.54 5.48
N ALA A 53 -23.11 11.85 5.73
CA ALA A 53 -24.25 12.66 5.31
C ALA A 53 -24.42 12.71 3.77
N ASP A 54 -23.33 12.53 3.03
CA ASP A 54 -23.26 12.50 1.59
C ASP A 54 -23.11 11.06 1.03
N ARG A 55 -23.57 10.06 1.78
CA ARG A 55 -23.56 8.66 1.34
C ARG A 55 -24.35 8.50 0.02
N LEU A 56 -23.71 7.96 -1.00
CA LEU A 56 -24.37 7.63 -2.26
C LEU A 56 -25.36 6.48 -2.07
N THR A 57 -26.62 6.69 -2.48
CA THR A 57 -27.72 5.71 -2.31
C THR A 57 -28.45 5.39 -3.60
N THR A 58 -28.27 6.18 -4.65
CA THR A 58 -28.84 6.00 -5.98
C THR A 58 -27.77 6.23 -7.04
N PRO A 59 -27.84 5.58 -8.22
CA PRO A 59 -26.96 5.88 -9.34
C PRO A 59 -27.09 7.36 -9.77
N LEU A 60 -25.97 7.91 -10.25
CA LEU A 60 -25.95 9.27 -10.80
C LEU A 60 -25.47 9.25 -12.25
N LEU A 61 -26.11 10.05 -13.10
CA LEU A 61 -25.70 10.32 -14.48
C LEU A 61 -25.36 11.80 -14.65
N ARG A 62 -24.30 12.09 -15.41
CA ARG A 62 -23.96 13.45 -15.78
C ARG A 62 -24.89 13.94 -16.89
N ALA A 63 -25.61 15.02 -16.59
CA ALA A 63 -26.49 15.67 -17.55
C ALA A 63 -25.70 16.59 -18.50
N ALA A 64 -26.38 17.05 -19.57
CA ALA A 64 -25.74 17.92 -20.58
C ALA A 64 -25.23 19.28 -20.03
N ASP A 65 -25.77 19.74 -18.90
CA ASP A 65 -25.32 20.94 -18.19
C ASP A 65 -24.12 20.69 -17.31
N GLY A 66 -23.62 19.45 -17.24
CA GLY A 66 -22.45 19.05 -16.46
C GLY A 66 -22.75 18.61 -15.04
N GLU A 67 -24.02 18.64 -14.59
CA GLU A 67 -24.41 18.24 -13.23
C GLU A 67 -24.70 16.73 -13.13
N LEU A 68 -24.31 16.12 -12.01
CA LEU A 68 -24.67 14.74 -11.69
C LEU A 68 -26.09 14.68 -11.10
N ARG A 69 -26.97 13.91 -11.72
CA ARG A 69 -28.36 13.76 -11.31
C ARG A 69 -28.72 12.31 -11.02
N PRO A 70 -29.62 12.06 -10.06
CA PRO A 70 -30.12 10.71 -9.78
C PRO A 70 -30.72 10.06 -11.04
N ALA A 71 -30.44 8.78 -11.21
CA ALA A 71 -30.93 7.96 -12.30
C ALA A 71 -31.37 6.58 -11.78
N THR A 72 -32.13 5.85 -12.61
CA THR A 72 -32.42 4.44 -12.33
C THR A 72 -31.18 3.57 -12.58
N TRP A 73 -31.16 2.38 -11.99
CA TRP A 73 -30.11 1.41 -12.30
C TRP A 73 -30.06 1.00 -13.75
N ASP A 74 -31.24 0.85 -14.38
CA ASP A 74 -31.34 0.48 -15.82
C ASP A 74 -30.74 1.58 -16.68
N ASP A 75 -31.15 2.85 -16.49
CA ASP A 75 -30.59 3.97 -17.25
C ASP A 75 -29.07 4.09 -17.07
N ALA A 76 -28.57 3.93 -15.83
CA ALA A 76 -27.14 4.04 -15.54
C ALA A 76 -26.33 2.91 -16.17
N LEU A 77 -26.80 1.67 -16.04
CA LEU A 77 -26.11 0.51 -16.60
C LEU A 77 -26.19 0.45 -18.12
N ASP A 78 -27.30 0.88 -18.70
CA ASP A 78 -27.48 0.98 -20.17
C ASP A 78 -26.56 2.07 -20.75
N ALA A 79 -26.41 3.21 -20.06
CA ALA A 79 -25.44 4.26 -20.43
C ALA A 79 -24.00 3.74 -20.39
N VAL A 80 -23.62 2.97 -19.33
CA VAL A 80 -22.30 2.35 -19.24
C VAL A 80 -22.07 1.35 -20.37
N ALA A 81 -23.01 0.44 -20.60
CA ALA A 81 -22.90 -0.58 -21.66
C ALA A 81 -22.76 0.03 -23.05
N ALA A 82 -23.65 0.97 -23.39
CA ALA A 82 -23.60 1.68 -24.67
C ALA A 82 -22.32 2.49 -24.86
N GLY A 83 -21.83 3.12 -23.78
CA GLY A 83 -20.55 3.84 -23.80
C GLY A 83 -19.36 2.93 -24.03
N ILE A 84 -19.32 1.76 -23.39
CA ILE A 84 -18.29 0.73 -23.60
C ILE A 84 -18.32 0.23 -25.04
N GLU A 85 -19.50 -0.15 -25.55
CA GLU A 85 -19.66 -0.66 -26.91
C GLU A 85 -19.20 0.37 -27.95
N ARG A 86 -19.62 1.63 -27.79
CA ARG A 86 -19.21 2.73 -28.68
C ARG A 86 -17.67 2.89 -28.67
N VAL A 87 -17.05 3.00 -27.50
CA VAL A 87 -15.60 3.20 -27.39
C VAL A 87 -14.84 2.02 -27.98
N GLN A 88 -15.29 0.79 -27.73
CA GLN A 88 -14.64 -0.40 -28.30
C GLN A 88 -14.84 -0.53 -29.82
N ALA A 89 -15.99 -0.14 -30.34
CA ALA A 89 -16.24 -0.14 -31.78
C ALA A 89 -15.38 0.87 -32.52
N GLU A 90 -15.16 2.06 -31.96
CA GLU A 90 -14.42 3.15 -32.56
C GLU A 90 -12.89 3.00 -32.39
N HIS A 91 -12.43 2.48 -31.24
CA HIS A 91 -11.03 2.54 -30.82
C HIS A 91 -10.42 1.19 -30.43
N GLY A 92 -11.20 0.09 -30.50
CA GLY A 92 -10.74 -1.26 -30.17
C GLY A 92 -10.88 -1.61 -28.68
N ARG A 93 -10.60 -2.89 -28.36
CA ARG A 93 -10.84 -3.46 -27.03
C ARG A 93 -10.03 -2.77 -25.92
N ASP A 94 -8.78 -2.45 -26.17
CA ASP A 94 -7.86 -1.84 -25.20
C ASP A 94 -8.14 -0.35 -24.96
N ALA A 95 -9.09 0.25 -25.69
CA ALA A 95 -9.58 1.60 -25.41
C ALA A 95 -10.46 1.70 -24.16
N VAL A 96 -10.90 0.58 -23.58
CA VAL A 96 -11.58 0.53 -22.29
C VAL A 96 -10.63 -0.02 -21.25
N ALA A 97 -10.44 0.72 -20.16
CA ALA A 97 -9.58 0.36 -19.06
C ALA A 97 -10.36 0.15 -17.75
N VAL A 98 -9.75 -0.57 -16.81
CA VAL A 98 -10.31 -0.83 -15.48
C VAL A 98 -9.27 -0.48 -14.41
N PHE A 99 -9.69 0.22 -13.35
CA PHE A 99 -8.84 0.56 -12.22
C PHE A 99 -9.47 0.08 -10.91
N GLY A 100 -8.86 -0.92 -10.29
CA GLY A 100 -9.37 -1.52 -9.06
C GLY A 100 -8.86 -0.88 -7.77
N GLY A 101 -9.38 -1.35 -6.64
CA GLY A 101 -9.04 -0.90 -5.30
C GLY A 101 -8.49 -2.00 -4.40
N GLY A 102 -7.55 -1.63 -3.52
CA GLY A 102 -7.00 -2.54 -2.49
C GLY A 102 -7.90 -2.70 -1.25
N GLY A 103 -9.13 -2.18 -1.29
CA GLY A 103 -10.16 -2.38 -0.28
C GLY A 103 -11.28 -3.33 -0.71
N LEU A 104 -11.27 -3.77 -1.97
CA LEU A 104 -12.23 -4.76 -2.49
C LEU A 104 -12.02 -6.11 -1.79
N THR A 105 -13.09 -6.88 -1.58
CA THR A 105 -12.96 -8.27 -1.11
C THR A 105 -12.25 -9.13 -2.15
N ASN A 106 -11.79 -10.31 -1.76
CA ASN A 106 -11.12 -11.24 -2.68
C ASN A 106 -12.02 -11.58 -3.86
N GLU A 107 -13.31 -11.80 -3.60
CA GLU A 107 -14.34 -12.10 -4.60
C GLU A 107 -14.52 -10.96 -5.60
N LYS A 108 -14.59 -9.72 -5.11
CA LYS A 108 -14.71 -8.53 -5.97
C LYS A 108 -13.48 -8.29 -6.82
N ALA A 109 -12.28 -8.42 -6.22
CA ALA A 109 -11.01 -8.30 -6.94
C ALA A 109 -10.89 -9.36 -8.05
N TYR A 110 -11.28 -10.60 -7.75
CA TYR A 110 -11.32 -11.70 -8.71
C TYR A 110 -12.34 -11.45 -9.85
N ALA A 111 -13.58 -11.09 -9.49
CA ALA A 111 -14.63 -10.85 -10.47
C ALA A 111 -14.28 -9.67 -11.40
N LEU A 112 -13.65 -8.61 -10.87
CA LEU A 112 -13.19 -7.47 -11.64
C LEU A 112 -12.09 -7.86 -12.64
N GLY A 113 -11.13 -8.67 -12.22
CA GLY A 113 -10.08 -9.22 -13.09
C GLY A 113 -10.64 -10.12 -14.19
N LYS A 114 -11.61 -10.99 -13.86
CA LYS A 114 -12.34 -11.83 -14.81
C LYS A 114 -13.14 -10.97 -15.80
N PHE A 115 -13.87 -9.97 -15.32
CA PHE A 115 -14.67 -9.07 -16.16
C PHE A 115 -13.83 -8.34 -17.20
N ALA A 116 -12.73 -7.74 -16.79
CA ALA A 116 -11.82 -7.04 -17.69
C ALA A 116 -11.33 -7.96 -18.83
N ARG A 117 -10.97 -9.20 -18.49
CA ARG A 117 -10.32 -10.13 -19.45
C ARG A 117 -11.29 -10.94 -20.30
N THR A 118 -12.51 -11.21 -19.81
CA THR A 118 -13.48 -12.07 -20.52
C THR A 118 -14.61 -11.30 -21.18
N VAL A 119 -15.08 -10.22 -20.55
CA VAL A 119 -16.17 -9.38 -21.09
C VAL A 119 -15.61 -8.24 -21.92
N LEU A 120 -14.80 -7.39 -21.33
CA LEU A 120 -14.18 -6.26 -22.03
C LEU A 120 -13.08 -6.73 -22.99
N ARG A 121 -12.41 -7.84 -22.69
CA ARG A 121 -11.28 -8.39 -23.43
C ARG A 121 -10.15 -7.36 -23.59
N THR A 122 -9.90 -6.59 -22.53
CA THR A 122 -8.85 -5.57 -22.48
C THR A 122 -7.66 -6.06 -21.68
N ALA A 123 -6.46 -5.69 -22.12
CA ALA A 123 -5.22 -5.83 -21.33
C ALA A 123 -5.13 -4.76 -20.23
N ASN A 124 -5.81 -3.63 -20.39
CA ASN A 124 -5.67 -2.44 -19.55
C ASN A 124 -6.50 -2.56 -18.25
N ILE A 125 -6.01 -3.37 -17.33
CA ILE A 125 -6.47 -3.41 -15.94
C ILE A 125 -5.29 -3.35 -14.98
N ASP A 126 -5.34 -2.46 -14.00
CA ASP A 126 -4.46 -2.47 -12.83
C ASP A 126 -5.21 -1.86 -11.63
N TYR A 127 -4.55 -1.67 -10.51
CA TYR A 127 -5.22 -1.21 -9.30
C TYR A 127 -4.27 -0.39 -8.40
N ASN A 128 -4.83 0.29 -7.40
CA ASN A 128 -4.04 1.16 -6.50
C ASN A 128 -3.02 0.40 -5.63
N GLY A 129 -3.04 -0.93 -5.58
CA GLY A 129 -1.99 -1.75 -4.99
C GLY A 129 -0.64 -1.59 -5.69
N ARG A 130 -0.62 -1.17 -6.97
CA ARG A 130 0.60 -0.78 -7.68
C ARG A 130 1.31 0.38 -6.99
N PHE A 131 0.58 1.32 -6.41
CA PHE A 131 1.10 2.42 -5.60
C PHE A 131 1.53 1.99 -4.19
N CYS A 132 1.26 0.74 -3.80
CA CYS A 132 1.44 0.28 -2.42
C CYS A 132 2.52 -0.78 -2.26
N MET A 133 2.51 -1.87 -3.06
CA MET A 133 3.30 -3.06 -2.80
C MET A 133 4.14 -3.56 -3.98
N ALA A 134 4.15 -2.84 -5.10
CA ALA A 134 4.72 -3.38 -6.33
C ALA A 134 6.23 -3.67 -6.23
N SER A 135 7.02 -2.79 -5.60
CA SER A 135 8.47 -3.00 -5.41
C SER A 135 8.76 -4.18 -4.47
N ALA A 136 8.01 -4.30 -3.36
CA ALA A 136 8.13 -5.44 -2.45
C ALA A 136 7.78 -6.75 -3.16
N ALA A 137 6.68 -6.76 -3.90
CA ALA A 137 6.24 -7.92 -4.67
C ALA A 137 7.29 -8.32 -5.73
N ALA A 138 7.84 -7.36 -6.46
CA ALA A 138 8.87 -7.62 -7.46
C ALA A 138 10.14 -8.22 -6.85
N GLY A 139 10.64 -7.64 -5.75
CA GLY A 139 11.80 -8.14 -5.02
C GLY A 139 11.58 -9.55 -4.47
N ALA A 140 10.45 -9.78 -3.78
CA ALA A 140 10.12 -11.08 -3.19
C ALA A 140 9.92 -12.18 -4.25
N ASN A 141 9.20 -11.89 -5.35
CA ASN A 141 9.04 -12.85 -6.45
C ASN A 141 10.37 -13.21 -7.12
N ARG A 142 11.27 -12.23 -7.30
CA ARG A 142 12.60 -12.49 -7.89
C ARG A 142 13.48 -13.33 -6.97
N ALA A 143 13.44 -13.08 -5.67
CA ALA A 143 14.31 -13.75 -4.71
C ALA A 143 13.72 -15.08 -4.20
N PHE A 144 12.44 -15.12 -3.88
CA PHE A 144 11.80 -16.26 -3.20
C PHE A 144 10.82 -17.05 -4.06
N GLY A 145 10.42 -16.50 -5.21
CA GLY A 145 9.37 -17.08 -6.06
C GLY A 145 7.95 -16.84 -5.57
N ALA A 146 7.78 -16.14 -4.44
CA ALA A 146 6.47 -15.84 -3.85
C ALA A 146 6.46 -14.46 -3.18
N ASP A 147 5.34 -13.76 -3.31
CA ASP A 147 5.06 -12.49 -2.63
C ASP A 147 3.93 -12.68 -1.62
N ARG A 148 4.28 -12.89 -0.36
CA ARG A 148 3.36 -12.75 0.78
C ARG A 148 3.97 -11.74 1.74
N GLY A 149 3.29 -10.61 1.99
CA GLY A 149 3.80 -9.49 2.76
C GLY A 149 4.66 -9.91 3.94
N LEU A 150 4.07 -10.51 4.96
CA LEU A 150 4.80 -11.24 6.00
C LEU A 150 4.68 -12.76 5.73
N PRO A 151 5.75 -13.45 5.34
CA PRO A 151 5.73 -14.91 5.16
C PRO A 151 5.80 -15.67 6.51
N PHE A 152 5.40 -15.02 7.60
CA PHE A 152 5.33 -15.51 8.98
C PHE A 152 4.24 -14.76 9.75
N PRO A 153 3.74 -15.30 10.87
CA PRO A 153 2.78 -14.60 11.71
C PRO A 153 3.37 -13.34 12.35
N LEU A 154 2.61 -12.26 12.39
CA LEU A 154 3.01 -11.00 13.03
C LEU A 154 3.41 -11.20 14.50
N ALA A 155 2.79 -12.17 15.17
CA ALA A 155 3.08 -12.52 16.57
C ALA A 155 4.53 -12.98 16.79
N ASP A 156 5.21 -13.51 15.78
CA ASP A 156 6.60 -13.99 15.87
C ASP A 156 7.59 -12.87 16.21
N LEU A 157 7.28 -11.63 15.81
CA LEU A 157 8.15 -10.47 16.07
C LEU A 157 8.45 -10.30 17.56
N ALA A 158 7.51 -10.64 18.44
CA ALA A 158 7.65 -10.47 19.88
C ALA A 158 8.80 -11.29 20.49
N GLY A 159 9.15 -12.42 19.87
CA GLY A 159 10.21 -13.32 20.31
C GLY A 159 11.61 -12.99 19.79
N ALA A 160 11.73 -12.15 18.77
CA ALA A 160 12.99 -11.84 18.12
C ALA A 160 13.89 -10.94 19.00
N ASP A 161 15.21 -11.06 18.84
CA ASP A 161 16.18 -10.19 19.49
C ASP A 161 16.35 -8.87 18.76
N ALA A 162 16.17 -8.84 17.43
CA ALA A 162 16.22 -7.61 16.64
C ALA A 162 15.14 -7.52 15.56
N VAL A 163 14.68 -6.30 15.29
CA VAL A 163 13.85 -5.94 14.13
C VAL A 163 14.42 -4.70 13.49
N LEU A 164 14.85 -4.83 12.23
CA LEU A 164 15.18 -3.70 11.36
C LEU A 164 13.92 -3.30 10.58
N LEU A 165 13.37 -2.12 10.85
CA LEU A 165 12.17 -1.59 10.24
C LEU A 165 12.53 -0.39 9.35
N LEU A 166 12.36 -0.54 8.03
CA LEU A 166 12.74 0.45 7.03
C LEU A 166 11.50 1.17 6.48
N GLY A 167 11.45 2.50 6.58
CA GLY A 167 10.44 3.35 5.97
C GLY A 167 8.99 3.01 6.34
N SER A 168 8.74 2.69 7.61
CA SER A 168 7.42 2.27 8.09
C SER A 168 7.04 2.93 9.42
N ASN A 169 5.95 3.69 9.42
CA ASN A 169 5.41 4.33 10.62
C ASN A 169 4.21 3.53 11.18
N LEU A 170 4.49 2.35 11.74
CA LEU A 170 3.48 1.43 12.29
C LEU A 170 2.63 2.07 13.39
N ALA A 171 3.24 2.89 14.25
CA ALA A 171 2.54 3.54 15.36
C ALA A 171 1.39 4.46 14.92
N GLU A 172 1.41 4.97 13.69
CA GLU A 172 0.34 5.79 13.12
C GLU A 172 -0.49 5.05 12.07
N THR A 173 0.13 4.15 11.30
CA THR A 173 -0.56 3.47 10.19
C THR A 173 -1.26 2.19 10.60
N MET A 174 -0.72 1.47 11.60
CA MET A 174 -1.22 0.19 12.12
C MET A 174 -1.03 0.10 13.65
N PRO A 175 -1.54 1.04 14.46
CA PRO A 175 -1.18 1.16 15.87
C PRO A 175 -1.24 -0.14 16.69
N PRO A 176 -2.26 -1.03 16.54
CA PRO A 176 -2.27 -2.27 17.29
C PRO A 176 -1.10 -3.22 17.03
N SER A 177 -0.40 -3.09 15.89
CA SER A 177 0.79 -3.92 15.59
C SER A 177 1.98 -3.61 16.50
N VAL A 178 2.04 -2.43 17.10
CA VAL A 178 3.13 -2.01 18.01
C VAL A 178 3.26 -2.94 19.23
N GLN A 179 2.17 -3.59 19.65
CA GLN A 179 2.16 -4.58 20.72
C GLN A 179 3.10 -5.77 20.43
N HIS A 180 3.28 -6.12 19.15
CA HIS A 180 4.16 -7.20 18.72
C HIS A 180 5.65 -6.81 18.74
N LEU A 181 5.97 -5.53 18.92
CA LEU A 181 7.35 -5.04 19.07
C LEU A 181 7.78 -4.92 20.53
N ALA A 182 6.91 -5.15 21.51
CA ALA A 182 7.21 -4.93 22.91
C ALA A 182 8.43 -5.73 23.40
N GLY A 183 8.54 -7.02 23.03
CA GLY A 183 9.67 -7.87 23.41
C GLY A 183 11.01 -7.42 22.79
N VAL A 184 10.99 -7.02 21.52
CA VAL A 184 12.17 -6.49 20.82
C VAL A 184 12.63 -5.17 21.45
N ARG A 185 11.68 -4.28 21.74
CA ARG A 185 11.97 -2.99 22.39
C ARG A 185 12.59 -3.15 23.78
N SER A 186 12.07 -4.08 24.59
CA SER A 186 12.62 -4.32 25.95
C SER A 186 14.05 -4.87 25.94
N ARG A 187 14.52 -5.40 24.79
CA ARG A 187 15.88 -5.89 24.59
C ARG A 187 16.78 -4.89 23.83
N GLY A 188 16.28 -3.67 23.52
CA GLY A 188 17.01 -2.68 22.72
C GLY A 188 17.22 -3.03 21.25
N GLY A 189 16.53 -4.08 20.76
CA GLY A 189 16.73 -4.60 19.40
C GLY A 189 15.90 -3.93 18.31
N LEU A 190 15.11 -2.88 18.60
CA LEU A 190 14.36 -2.16 17.57
C LEU A 190 15.26 -1.16 16.85
N VAL A 191 15.46 -1.39 15.55
CA VAL A 191 16.16 -0.47 14.64
C VAL A 191 15.15 0.10 13.64
N VAL A 192 15.04 1.42 13.58
CA VAL A 192 14.16 2.12 12.63
C VAL A 192 14.99 2.98 11.69
N VAL A 193 14.79 2.79 10.38
CA VAL A 193 15.39 3.62 9.31
C VAL A 193 14.29 4.49 8.72
N ASP A 194 14.34 5.78 9.00
CA ASP A 194 13.33 6.77 8.55
C ASP A 194 13.97 8.18 8.56
N PRO A 195 13.90 8.96 7.47
CA PRO A 195 14.42 10.34 7.45
C PRO A 195 13.68 11.28 8.42
N ARG A 196 12.52 10.88 8.90
CA ARG A 196 11.72 11.55 9.92
C ARG A 196 11.71 10.76 11.22
N ARG A 197 11.91 11.42 12.35
CA ARG A 197 11.67 10.81 13.66
C ARG A 197 10.17 10.63 13.90
N SER A 198 9.61 9.67 13.14
CA SER A 198 8.19 9.30 13.21
C SER A 198 7.81 8.74 14.59
N ALA A 199 6.49 8.61 14.84
CA ALA A 199 6.01 7.98 16.08
C ALA A 199 6.57 6.56 16.27
N THR A 200 6.87 5.83 15.20
CA THR A 200 7.54 4.53 15.27
C THR A 200 9.03 4.65 15.60
N ALA A 201 9.72 5.62 15.00
CA ALA A 201 11.13 5.89 15.35
C ALA A 201 11.28 6.30 16.82
N ALA A 202 10.33 7.04 17.37
CA ALA A 202 10.30 7.39 18.78
C ALA A 202 10.16 6.17 19.72
N LEU A 203 9.68 5.03 19.22
CA LEU A 203 9.60 3.78 20.00
C LEU A 203 10.99 3.17 20.31
N THR A 204 12.03 3.56 19.61
CA THR A 204 13.41 3.13 19.92
C THR A 204 13.87 3.63 21.29
N GLY A 205 13.27 4.70 21.81
CA GLY A 205 13.70 5.35 23.04
C GLY A 205 14.95 6.22 22.88
N GLU A 206 15.57 6.20 21.70
CA GLU A 206 16.72 7.07 21.40
C GLU A 206 16.28 8.54 21.41
N PRO A 207 16.97 9.44 22.13
CA PRO A 207 16.70 10.87 22.08
C PRO A 207 16.82 11.35 20.63
N GLY A 208 16.00 12.31 20.22
CA GLY A 208 16.23 13.00 18.94
C GLY A 208 17.64 13.60 18.95
N ASP A 209 18.40 13.37 17.89
CA ASP A 209 19.68 14.06 17.74
C ASP A 209 19.38 15.56 17.69
N ALA A 210 19.62 16.24 18.81
CA ALA A 210 19.82 17.66 18.78
C ALA A 210 21.10 17.88 17.96
N VAL A 211 20.95 18.03 16.63
CA VAL A 211 22.02 18.57 15.80
C VAL A 211 22.39 19.90 16.43
N GLY A 212 23.50 19.90 17.15
CA GLY A 212 23.95 20.86 18.13
C GLY A 212 23.73 22.32 17.76
N GLN A 213 22.58 22.86 18.08
CA GLN A 213 22.33 24.27 18.34
C GLN A 213 21.05 24.38 19.19
N ARG A 214 21.23 24.70 20.46
CA ARG A 214 20.13 25.22 21.28
C ARG A 214 19.65 26.53 20.66
N VAL A 215 18.47 26.50 20.06
CA VAL A 215 17.74 27.75 19.77
C VAL A 215 17.24 28.29 21.09
N PRO A 216 17.45 29.58 21.41
CA PRO A 216 16.93 30.15 22.66
C PRO A 216 15.42 30.02 22.73
N ASP A 217 14.95 29.60 23.89
CA ASP A 217 13.57 29.33 24.22
C ASP A 217 12.69 30.57 24.06
N ALA A 218 11.83 30.61 23.05
CA ALA A 218 10.79 31.61 22.91
C ALA A 218 9.51 31.08 23.56
N GLY A 219 9.54 30.90 24.87
CA GLY A 219 8.40 30.95 25.80
C GLY A 219 7.16 30.11 25.54
N ARG A 220 7.21 28.96 24.83
CA ARG A 220 6.14 27.97 24.80
C ARG A 220 6.70 26.55 24.87
N SER A 221 6.38 25.85 25.95
CA SER A 221 6.70 24.43 26.11
C SER A 221 6.16 23.61 24.94
N PRO A 222 6.98 22.80 24.26
CA PRO A 222 6.49 21.84 23.29
C PRO A 222 5.56 20.86 24.01
N ARG A 223 4.36 20.68 23.51
CA ARG A 223 3.47 19.62 23.99
C ARG A 223 4.18 18.29 23.70
N ARG A 224 4.64 17.62 24.75
CA ARG A 224 5.15 16.26 24.65
C ARG A 224 4.12 15.40 23.93
N PRO A 225 4.52 14.58 22.94
CA PRO A 225 3.64 13.55 22.41
C PRO A 225 3.12 12.71 23.57
N VAL A 226 1.81 12.55 23.68
CA VAL A 226 1.20 11.65 24.66
C VAL A 226 1.69 10.23 24.30
N PRO A 227 2.36 9.49 25.20
CA PRO A 227 2.74 8.12 24.93
C PRO A 227 1.51 7.29 24.59
N ALA A 228 1.61 6.43 23.60
CA ALA A 228 0.55 5.47 23.29
C ALA A 228 0.23 4.64 24.56
N PRO A 229 -1.07 4.35 24.84
CA PRO A 229 -1.43 3.53 25.99
C PRO A 229 -0.70 2.19 25.94
N GLY A 230 0.03 1.83 27.00
CA GLY A 230 0.80 0.59 27.08
C GLY A 230 2.33 0.73 26.99
N ALA A 231 2.89 1.93 26.91
CA ALA A 231 4.32 2.16 27.04
C ALA A 231 4.78 1.91 28.48
N GLY A 232 5.23 0.70 28.78
CA GLY A 232 5.98 0.40 30.03
C GLY A 232 7.33 1.12 30.06
N PRO A 233 8.06 1.07 31.19
CA PRO A 233 9.37 1.71 31.32
C PRO A 233 10.30 1.21 30.21
N VAL A 234 10.99 2.16 29.58
CA VAL A 234 11.89 1.93 28.46
C VAL A 234 13.07 1.10 28.95
N GLY A 235 13.20 -0.13 28.45
CA GLY A 235 14.43 -0.91 28.52
C GLY A 235 15.53 -0.30 27.63
N ASP A 236 16.63 -1.01 27.42
CA ASP A 236 17.77 -0.55 26.62
C ASP A 236 17.34 0.11 25.30
N GLN A 237 18.02 1.19 24.94
CA GLN A 237 17.66 2.02 23.80
C GLN A 237 17.87 1.26 22.47
N GLY A 238 16.84 1.24 21.60
CA GLY A 238 16.97 0.85 20.22
C GLY A 238 17.68 1.94 19.39
N VAL A 239 17.71 1.79 18.06
CA VAL A 239 18.47 2.67 17.15
C VAL A 239 17.54 3.31 16.12
N HIS A 240 17.62 4.64 15.96
CA HIS A 240 17.00 5.36 14.86
C HIS A 240 18.08 5.85 13.88
N LEU A 241 18.10 5.35 12.66
CA LEU A 241 18.95 5.86 11.59
C LEU A 241 18.13 6.83 10.73
N GLN A 242 18.64 8.06 10.56
CA GLN A 242 17.96 9.15 9.84
C GLN A 242 18.73 9.50 8.55
N PRO A 243 18.58 8.68 7.49
CA PRO A 243 19.30 8.91 6.23
C PRO A 243 18.78 10.12 5.46
N VAL A 244 19.57 10.61 4.52
CA VAL A 244 19.12 11.52 3.47
C VAL A 244 18.02 10.81 2.67
N PRO A 245 16.87 11.47 2.38
CA PRO A 245 15.80 10.84 1.58
C PRO A 245 16.30 10.27 0.25
N GLY A 246 15.87 9.04 -0.09
CA GLY A 246 16.28 8.35 -1.30
C GLY A 246 17.62 7.58 -1.20
N THR A 247 18.25 7.53 -0.03
CA THR A 247 19.52 6.82 0.17
C THR A 247 19.40 5.56 1.03
N ASP A 248 18.19 5.07 1.27
CA ASP A 248 17.93 3.84 2.04
C ASP A 248 18.67 2.62 1.48
N LEU A 249 18.78 2.54 0.15
CA LEU A 249 19.55 1.50 -0.55
C LEU A 249 21.04 1.53 -0.14
N VAL A 250 21.62 2.72 0.01
CA VAL A 250 23.02 2.89 0.46
C VAL A 250 23.19 2.39 1.88
N VAL A 251 22.26 2.68 2.78
CA VAL A 251 22.26 2.15 4.14
C VAL A 251 22.29 0.62 4.12
N LEU A 252 21.41 -0.02 3.35
CA LEU A 252 21.33 -1.49 3.25
C LEU A 252 22.59 -2.12 2.65
N LEU A 253 23.15 -1.50 1.60
CA LEU A 253 24.40 -1.97 0.99
C LEU A 253 25.56 -1.87 1.96
N ALA A 254 25.63 -0.81 2.78
CA ALA A 254 26.65 -0.66 3.83
C ALA A 254 26.49 -1.70 4.94
N LEU A 255 25.25 -1.96 5.40
CA LEU A 255 25.00 -3.03 6.38
C LEU A 255 25.45 -4.39 5.83
N LEU A 256 25.10 -4.71 4.59
CA LEU A 256 25.51 -5.95 3.94
C LEU A 256 27.03 -6.01 3.72
N HIS A 257 27.68 -4.88 3.40
CA HIS A 257 29.14 -4.80 3.32
C HIS A 257 29.80 -5.21 4.65
N VAL A 258 29.33 -4.66 5.77
CA VAL A 258 29.86 -5.02 7.10
C VAL A 258 29.66 -6.51 7.40
N VAL A 259 28.45 -7.05 7.11
CA VAL A 259 28.18 -8.48 7.31
C VAL A 259 29.14 -9.37 6.51
N VAL A 260 29.45 -8.99 5.28
CA VAL A 260 30.38 -9.76 4.42
C VAL A 260 31.82 -9.54 4.83
N ALA A 261 32.25 -8.30 5.05
CA ALA A 261 33.65 -7.95 5.33
C ALA A 261 34.12 -8.44 6.72
N GLU A 262 33.23 -8.47 7.71
CA GLU A 262 33.55 -8.95 9.06
C GLU A 262 33.27 -10.46 9.24
N GLY A 263 32.88 -11.19 8.18
CA GLY A 263 32.60 -12.63 8.24
C GLY A 263 31.37 -13.01 9.08
N LEU A 264 30.40 -12.12 9.18
CA LEU A 264 29.17 -12.31 9.98
C LEU A 264 28.05 -13.05 9.21
N ALA A 265 28.27 -13.37 7.94
CA ALA A 265 27.30 -14.07 7.11
C ALA A 265 27.15 -15.54 7.51
N ASP A 266 25.96 -16.10 7.39
CA ASP A 266 25.69 -17.54 7.54
C ASP A 266 26.15 -18.30 6.27
N ALA A 267 27.43 -18.67 6.24
CA ALA A 267 28.04 -19.32 5.08
C ALA A 267 27.38 -20.67 4.73
N ALA A 268 26.95 -21.43 5.73
CA ALA A 268 26.27 -22.73 5.52
C ALA A 268 24.91 -22.51 4.88
N TYR A 269 24.11 -21.60 5.39
CA TYR A 269 22.81 -21.25 4.83
C TYR A 269 22.95 -20.73 3.38
N LEU A 270 23.90 -19.83 3.13
CA LEU A 270 24.16 -19.30 1.80
C LEU A 270 24.51 -20.40 0.80
N ALA A 271 25.35 -21.34 1.17
CA ALA A 271 25.73 -22.46 0.31
C ALA A 271 24.59 -23.43 0.03
N GLU A 272 23.77 -23.74 1.05
CA GLU A 272 22.70 -24.73 0.94
C GLU A 272 21.42 -24.14 0.33
N ARG A 273 20.99 -22.96 0.80
CA ARG A 273 19.65 -22.41 0.59
C ARG A 273 19.58 -21.31 -0.46
N THR A 274 20.73 -20.85 -1.00
CA THR A 274 20.75 -19.71 -1.91
C THR A 274 21.58 -19.90 -3.16
N THR A 275 21.37 -18.98 -4.13
CA THR A 275 22.19 -18.83 -5.35
C THR A 275 22.51 -17.35 -5.57
N GLY A 276 23.53 -17.02 -6.39
CA GLY A 276 23.88 -15.64 -6.76
C GLY A 276 24.76 -14.90 -5.75
N VAL A 277 25.36 -15.58 -4.77
CA VAL A 277 26.19 -14.97 -3.72
C VAL A 277 27.37 -14.18 -4.32
N GLU A 278 28.07 -14.75 -5.29
CA GLU A 278 29.25 -14.11 -5.88
C GLU A 278 28.90 -12.86 -6.69
N ASP A 279 27.73 -12.83 -7.35
CA ASP A 279 27.29 -11.70 -8.14
C ASP A 279 27.02 -10.45 -7.27
N VAL A 280 26.64 -10.66 -6.00
CA VAL A 280 26.35 -9.59 -5.04
C VAL A 280 27.60 -9.03 -4.36
N ARG A 281 28.65 -9.82 -4.22
CA ARG A 281 29.89 -9.41 -3.53
C ARG A 281 30.54 -8.16 -4.11
N ARG A 282 30.59 -8.06 -5.46
CA ARG A 282 31.25 -6.93 -6.14
C ARG A 282 30.55 -5.59 -5.89
N PRO A 283 29.24 -5.40 -6.15
CA PRO A 283 28.57 -4.15 -5.84
C PRO A 283 28.61 -3.82 -4.34
N VAL A 284 28.46 -4.80 -3.46
CA VAL A 284 28.50 -4.61 -2.00
C VAL A 284 29.88 -4.16 -1.52
N ALA A 285 30.98 -4.67 -2.08
CA ALA A 285 32.32 -4.26 -1.73
C ALA A 285 32.58 -2.76 -1.93
N ALA A 286 31.85 -2.13 -2.85
CA ALA A 286 31.97 -0.69 -3.11
C ALA A 286 31.34 0.20 -2.03
N TRP A 287 30.53 -0.33 -1.13
CA TRP A 287 29.75 0.44 -0.15
C TRP A 287 30.24 0.25 1.29
N TRP A 288 31.55 0.47 1.55
CA TRP A 288 32.05 0.47 2.93
C TRP A 288 31.45 1.64 3.74
N PRO A 289 31.32 1.51 5.07
CA PRO A 289 30.56 2.44 5.88
C PRO A 289 30.92 3.92 5.75
N GLU A 290 32.23 4.27 5.62
CA GLU A 290 32.65 5.67 5.47
C GLU A 290 32.24 6.26 4.11
N ARG A 291 32.28 5.48 3.03
CA ARG A 291 31.72 5.92 1.77
C ARG A 291 30.20 6.10 1.86
N ALA A 292 29.51 5.16 2.47
CA ALA A 292 28.06 5.23 2.64
C ALA A 292 27.67 6.47 3.47
N GLU A 293 28.40 6.79 4.52
CA GLU A 293 28.20 8.00 5.34
C GLU A 293 28.22 9.27 4.50
N THR A 294 29.14 9.41 3.54
CA THR A 294 29.20 10.59 2.66
C THR A 294 27.97 10.77 1.78
N VAL A 295 27.22 9.69 1.50
CA VAL A 295 26.02 9.70 0.65
C VAL A 295 24.74 9.77 1.49
N CYS A 296 24.62 8.90 2.49
CA CYS A 296 23.37 8.80 3.26
C CYS A 296 23.33 9.67 4.52
N GLY A 297 24.48 10.24 4.93
CA GLY A 297 24.58 11.07 6.12
C GLY A 297 24.45 10.30 7.45
N VAL A 298 24.42 8.96 7.41
CA VAL A 298 24.39 8.12 8.61
C VAL A 298 25.84 7.79 9.01
N PRO A 299 26.27 8.06 10.24
CA PRO A 299 27.64 7.80 10.68
C PRO A 299 28.07 6.34 10.51
N ALA A 300 29.29 6.12 10.01
CA ALA A 300 29.83 4.80 9.70
C ALA A 300 29.79 3.85 10.90
N GLU A 301 30.06 4.38 12.11
CA GLU A 301 29.99 3.61 13.36
C GLU A 301 28.59 3.09 13.66
N ARG A 302 27.55 3.88 13.36
CA ARG A 302 26.14 3.46 13.54
C ARG A 302 25.77 2.38 12.54
N LEU A 303 26.24 2.46 11.29
CA LEU A 303 26.07 1.41 10.29
C LEU A 303 26.71 0.09 10.76
N ARG A 304 27.97 0.14 11.26
CA ARG A 304 28.62 -1.05 11.82
C ARG A 304 27.89 -1.60 13.04
N HIS A 305 27.44 -0.71 13.93
CA HIS A 305 26.70 -1.12 15.13
C HIS A 305 25.44 -1.89 14.75
N VAL A 306 24.62 -1.36 13.83
CA VAL A 306 23.38 -2.02 13.39
C VAL A 306 23.66 -3.35 12.68
N ALA A 307 24.66 -3.42 11.79
CA ALA A 307 25.02 -4.66 11.13
C ALA A 307 25.42 -5.76 12.14
N ARG A 308 26.25 -5.43 13.14
CA ARG A 308 26.67 -6.35 14.20
C ARG A 308 25.51 -6.75 15.13
N LEU A 309 24.59 -5.80 15.44
CA LEU A 309 23.39 -6.08 16.23
C LEU A 309 22.51 -7.11 15.53
N LEU A 310 22.23 -6.93 14.23
CA LEU A 310 21.45 -7.88 13.44
C LEU A 310 22.14 -9.24 13.33
N ALA A 311 23.46 -9.25 13.16
CA ALA A 311 24.23 -10.49 13.12
C ALA A 311 24.17 -11.23 14.47
N ALA A 312 24.39 -10.55 15.57
CA ALA A 312 24.31 -11.14 16.92
C ALA A 312 22.91 -11.71 17.23
N ALA A 313 21.85 -11.06 16.73
CA ALA A 313 20.47 -11.53 16.86
C ALA A 313 20.17 -12.73 15.96
N SER A 314 20.98 -13.02 14.94
CA SER A 314 20.71 -14.11 14.00
C SER A 314 20.97 -15.48 14.63
N PRO A 315 20.22 -16.53 14.23
CA PRO A 315 20.36 -17.88 14.82
C PRO A 315 21.77 -18.49 14.65
N VAL A 316 22.51 -18.17 13.58
CA VAL A 316 23.86 -18.68 13.35
C VAL A 316 24.86 -18.20 14.45
N HIS A 317 24.60 -17.05 15.04
CA HIS A 317 25.41 -16.49 16.14
C HIS A 317 24.76 -16.73 17.53
N GLY A 318 23.75 -17.59 17.62
CA GLY A 318 23.11 -17.97 18.89
C GLY A 318 21.99 -17.02 19.35
N GLY A 319 21.57 -16.04 18.53
CA GLY A 319 20.45 -15.16 18.82
C GLY A 319 19.09 -15.85 18.65
N ALA A 320 18.06 -15.29 19.27
CA ALA A 320 16.68 -15.80 19.19
C ALA A 320 16.02 -15.50 17.83
N GLY A 321 16.65 -14.66 17.00
CA GLY A 321 16.21 -14.34 15.65
C GLY A 321 16.18 -12.84 15.37
N ALA A 322 16.20 -12.51 14.07
CA ALA A 322 16.05 -11.16 13.58
C ALA A 322 15.06 -11.07 12.41
N TYR A 323 14.41 -9.92 12.29
CA TYR A 323 13.53 -9.63 11.15
C TYR A 323 13.99 -8.36 10.43
N VAL A 324 14.00 -8.42 9.09
CA VAL A 324 14.18 -7.25 8.21
C VAL A 324 12.84 -6.94 7.58
N LEU A 325 12.27 -5.77 7.90
CA LEU A 325 10.93 -5.38 7.45
C LEU A 325 11.00 -4.11 6.59
N THR A 326 10.48 -4.17 5.37
CA THR A 326 10.34 -2.99 4.50
C THR A 326 8.92 -2.41 4.56
N GLY A 327 8.83 -1.10 4.45
CA GLY A 327 7.59 -0.35 4.36
C GLY A 327 7.59 0.64 3.19
N ARG A 328 6.51 1.40 3.08
CA ARG A 328 6.28 2.31 1.93
C ARG A 328 7.35 3.38 1.77
N GLY A 329 8.01 3.78 2.85
CA GLY A 329 9.07 4.80 2.80
C GLY A 329 10.18 4.44 1.83
N VAL A 330 10.64 3.19 1.85
CA VAL A 330 11.74 2.69 1.01
C VAL A 330 11.28 2.06 -0.29
N GLU A 331 10.01 1.66 -0.38
CA GLU A 331 9.45 0.95 -1.54
C GLU A 331 8.91 1.90 -2.62
N GLN A 332 8.35 3.05 -2.23
CA GLN A 332 7.78 4.07 -3.13
C GLN A 332 8.87 5.00 -3.67
N SER A 333 9.81 4.44 -4.41
CA SER A 333 10.96 5.09 -5.01
C SER A 333 11.21 4.54 -6.40
N SER A 334 11.84 5.32 -7.26
CA SER A 334 12.31 4.88 -8.59
C SER A 334 13.37 3.76 -8.52
N GLN A 335 13.98 3.54 -7.36
CA GLN A 335 14.86 2.39 -7.06
C GLN A 335 14.27 1.48 -5.96
N GLY A 336 12.94 1.49 -5.79
CA GLY A 336 12.27 0.76 -4.73
C GLY A 336 12.48 -0.75 -4.78
N THR A 337 12.46 -1.35 -5.98
CA THR A 337 12.76 -2.79 -6.15
C THR A 337 14.20 -3.12 -5.80
N ALA A 338 15.17 -2.24 -6.13
CA ALA A 338 16.57 -2.41 -5.77
C ALA A 338 16.75 -2.32 -4.23
N THR A 339 16.07 -1.39 -3.58
CA THR A 339 16.11 -1.24 -2.11
C THR A 339 15.54 -2.47 -1.39
N VAL A 340 14.38 -2.96 -1.84
CA VAL A 340 13.79 -4.22 -1.34
C VAL A 340 14.74 -5.40 -1.56
N THR A 341 15.34 -5.48 -2.73
CA THR A 341 16.30 -6.55 -3.05
C THR A 341 17.53 -6.51 -2.14
N ALA A 342 18.06 -5.33 -1.83
CA ALA A 342 19.17 -5.19 -0.88
C ALA A 342 18.75 -5.62 0.55
N ALA A 343 17.54 -5.30 0.98
CA ALA A 343 17.01 -5.76 2.28
C ALA A 343 16.85 -7.30 2.32
N ILE A 344 16.41 -7.90 1.23
CA ILE A 344 16.34 -9.36 1.08
C ILE A 344 17.74 -9.97 1.08
N ASN A 345 18.70 -9.41 0.35
CA ASN A 345 20.09 -9.87 0.31
C ASN A 345 20.72 -9.83 1.72
N LEU A 346 20.47 -8.78 2.48
CA LEU A 346 20.92 -8.66 3.87
C LEU A 346 20.31 -9.78 4.75
N ALA A 347 19.00 -9.99 4.64
CA ALA A 347 18.31 -11.05 5.37
C ALA A 347 18.83 -12.45 4.99
N LEU A 348 19.07 -12.70 3.70
CA LEU A 348 19.65 -13.96 3.22
C LEU A 348 21.08 -14.17 3.69
N ALA A 349 21.90 -13.11 3.68
CA ALA A 349 23.29 -13.19 4.17
C ALA A 349 23.34 -13.57 5.67
N LEU A 350 22.38 -13.13 6.45
CA LEU A 350 22.24 -13.48 7.87
C LEU A 350 21.48 -14.80 8.12
N GLY A 351 21.05 -15.50 7.07
CA GLY A 351 20.34 -16.78 7.16
C GLY A 351 18.95 -16.68 7.79
N LEU A 352 18.24 -15.54 7.66
CA LEU A 352 16.98 -15.30 8.36
C LEU A 352 15.74 -15.91 7.69
N PRO A 353 15.50 -15.80 6.35
CA PRO A 353 14.30 -16.33 5.71
C PRO A 353 14.20 -17.86 5.80
N GLY A 354 12.99 -18.37 6.02
CA GLY A 354 12.75 -19.81 6.12
C GLY A 354 13.22 -20.44 7.44
N ARG A 355 13.42 -19.64 8.48
CA ARG A 355 13.67 -20.09 9.86
C ARG A 355 12.61 -19.55 10.81
N ALA A 356 12.22 -20.35 11.79
CA ALA A 356 11.32 -19.91 12.86
C ALA A 356 12.00 -18.78 13.66
N GLY A 357 11.23 -17.76 14.03
CA GLY A 357 11.74 -16.59 14.79
C GLY A 357 12.56 -15.59 13.98
N SER A 358 12.72 -15.79 12.67
CA SER A 358 13.51 -14.92 11.81
C SER A 358 12.87 -14.75 10.43
N GLY A 359 13.24 -13.68 9.69
CA GLY A 359 12.74 -13.53 8.33
C GLY A 359 12.96 -12.17 7.69
N TYR A 360 12.51 -12.10 6.45
CA TYR A 360 12.25 -10.86 5.72
C TYR A 360 10.74 -10.73 5.48
N GLY A 361 10.19 -9.54 5.57
CA GLY A 361 8.80 -9.26 5.27
C GLY A 361 8.54 -7.83 4.82
N ALA A 362 7.48 -7.65 4.04
CA ALA A 362 7.01 -6.34 3.63
C ALA A 362 5.70 -5.98 4.34
N VAL A 363 5.65 -4.82 4.98
CA VAL A 363 4.49 -4.38 5.75
C VAL A 363 3.41 -3.86 4.82
N THR A 364 2.47 -4.70 4.41
CA THR A 364 1.33 -4.33 3.55
C THR A 364 0.46 -3.27 4.22
N GLY A 365 -0.01 -2.28 3.46
CA GLY A 365 -0.74 -1.11 4.01
C GLY A 365 -2.25 -1.20 3.93
N GLN A 366 -2.81 -1.46 2.74
CA GLN A 366 -4.25 -1.42 2.49
C GLN A 366 -4.97 -2.68 2.96
N GLY A 367 -6.26 -2.56 3.28
CA GLY A 367 -7.10 -3.61 3.88
C GLY A 367 -7.00 -4.97 3.20
N ASN A 368 -7.14 -5.02 1.88
CA ASN A 368 -6.94 -6.21 1.07
C ASN A 368 -5.80 -6.05 0.06
N GLY A 369 -4.78 -5.29 0.41
CA GLY A 369 -3.61 -5.11 -0.45
C GLY A 369 -2.88 -6.42 -0.74
N GLN A 370 -3.00 -7.43 0.11
CA GLN A 370 -2.50 -8.78 -0.11
C GLN A 370 -3.40 -9.54 -1.10
N GLY A 371 -4.69 -9.76 -0.78
CA GLY A 371 -5.60 -10.52 -1.62
C GLY A 371 -5.83 -9.89 -3.01
N GLY A 372 -5.87 -8.55 -3.10
CA GLY A 372 -5.99 -7.86 -4.39
C GLY A 372 -4.88 -8.22 -5.39
N ARG A 373 -3.66 -8.53 -4.92
CA ARG A 373 -2.55 -8.99 -5.77
C ARG A 373 -2.72 -10.44 -6.22
N GLU A 374 -3.38 -11.25 -5.43
CA GLU A 374 -3.45 -12.71 -5.60
C GLU A 374 -4.51 -13.12 -6.62
N HIS A 375 -5.53 -12.27 -6.84
CA HIS A 375 -6.76 -12.67 -7.51
C HIS A 375 -7.00 -12.06 -8.90
N GLY A 376 -5.95 -11.50 -9.53
CA GLY A 376 -5.98 -11.22 -10.96
C GLY A 376 -6.45 -9.83 -11.37
N GLN A 377 -6.61 -8.85 -10.45
CA GLN A 377 -6.84 -7.46 -10.86
C GLN A 377 -5.55 -6.69 -11.23
N LYS A 378 -4.39 -7.32 -11.19
CA LYS A 378 -3.10 -6.74 -11.56
C LYS A 378 -2.83 -6.93 -13.06
N ALA A 379 -2.17 -5.95 -13.67
CA ALA A 379 -1.96 -5.88 -15.14
C ALA A 379 -1.30 -7.12 -15.76
N ASP A 380 -0.39 -7.74 -15.03
CA ASP A 380 0.48 -8.83 -15.53
C ASP A 380 0.20 -10.20 -14.88
N GLN A 381 -0.92 -10.33 -14.15
CA GLN A 381 -1.20 -11.54 -13.37
C GLN A 381 -2.64 -12.05 -13.51
N LEU A 382 -2.76 -13.37 -13.39
CA LEU A 382 -3.99 -14.14 -13.26
C LEU A 382 -4.14 -14.65 -11.81
N PRO A 383 -5.30 -15.20 -11.39
CA PRO A 383 -5.51 -15.74 -10.06
C PRO A 383 -4.43 -16.75 -9.64
N GLY A 384 -4.07 -16.74 -8.35
CA GLY A 384 -3.03 -17.60 -7.78
C GLY A 384 -1.59 -17.14 -8.04
N TYR A 385 -1.36 -15.86 -8.31
CA TYR A 385 -0.06 -15.28 -8.72
C TYR A 385 0.48 -15.83 -10.04
N ARG A 386 -0.37 -16.38 -10.89
CA ARG A 386 0.05 -16.87 -12.20
C ARG A 386 0.42 -15.72 -13.12
N LYS A 387 1.48 -15.90 -13.91
CA LYS A 387 1.85 -14.95 -14.95
C LYS A 387 0.87 -15.05 -16.12
N ILE A 388 0.39 -13.90 -16.62
CA ILE A 388 -0.57 -13.85 -17.70
C ILE A 388 0.03 -14.24 -19.07
N ASP A 389 1.35 -14.16 -19.20
CA ASP A 389 2.12 -14.57 -20.38
C ASP A 389 2.52 -16.06 -20.37
N ASP A 390 2.28 -16.77 -19.25
CA ASP A 390 2.49 -18.23 -19.16
C ASP A 390 1.33 -18.99 -19.84
N PRO A 391 1.58 -19.78 -20.91
CA PRO A 391 0.54 -20.53 -21.59
C PRO A 391 -0.19 -21.55 -20.71
N ALA A 392 0.51 -22.20 -19.76
CA ALA A 392 -0.10 -23.15 -18.83
C ALA A 392 -1.03 -22.45 -17.83
N ALA A 393 -0.63 -21.28 -17.32
CA ALA A 393 -1.46 -20.44 -16.47
C ALA A 393 -2.73 -19.98 -17.20
N ARG A 394 -2.61 -19.53 -18.44
CA ARG A 394 -3.76 -19.14 -19.28
C ARG A 394 -4.71 -20.31 -19.53
N ALA A 395 -4.19 -21.48 -19.88
CA ALA A 395 -4.99 -22.66 -20.14
C ALA A 395 -5.77 -23.10 -18.87
N HIS A 396 -5.12 -23.08 -17.70
CA HIS A 396 -5.78 -23.42 -16.43
C HIS A 396 -6.92 -22.47 -16.10
N VAL A 397 -6.66 -21.17 -16.14
CA VAL A 397 -7.67 -20.15 -15.77
C VAL A 397 -8.78 -20.10 -16.81
N ALA A 398 -8.48 -20.21 -18.09
CA ALA A 398 -9.46 -20.26 -19.17
C ALA A 398 -10.43 -21.45 -19.01
N ALA A 399 -9.92 -22.63 -18.60
CA ALA A 399 -10.76 -23.79 -18.34
C ALA A 399 -11.76 -23.53 -17.18
N VAL A 400 -11.33 -22.82 -16.12
CA VAL A 400 -12.21 -22.43 -15.01
C VAL A 400 -13.26 -21.41 -15.46
N TRP A 401 -12.88 -20.44 -16.29
CA TRP A 401 -13.77 -19.39 -16.80
C TRP A 401 -14.67 -19.86 -17.95
N GLY A 402 -14.41 -21.05 -18.54
CA GLY A 402 -15.14 -21.56 -19.69
C GLY A 402 -14.90 -20.76 -20.97
N VAL A 403 -13.68 -20.26 -21.19
CA VAL A 403 -13.30 -19.46 -22.36
C VAL A 403 -12.11 -20.08 -23.09
N ASP A 404 -11.92 -19.69 -24.37
CA ASP A 404 -10.70 -20.06 -25.09
C ASP A 404 -9.50 -19.28 -24.51
N PRO A 405 -8.39 -19.94 -24.14
CA PRO A 405 -7.17 -19.29 -23.65
C PRO A 405 -6.64 -18.18 -24.56
N ALA A 406 -6.84 -18.30 -25.87
CA ALA A 406 -6.43 -17.29 -26.83
C ALA A 406 -7.19 -15.96 -26.71
N THR A 407 -8.38 -15.99 -26.11
CA THR A 407 -9.21 -14.78 -25.91
C THR A 407 -8.80 -13.95 -24.71
N ILE A 408 -8.01 -14.52 -23.78
CA ILE A 408 -7.47 -13.77 -22.64
C ILE A 408 -6.38 -12.83 -23.17
N PRO A 409 -6.45 -11.50 -22.97
CA PRO A 409 -5.43 -10.57 -23.44
C PRO A 409 -4.09 -10.79 -22.77
N GLY A 410 -3.02 -10.23 -23.34
CA GLY A 410 -1.68 -10.23 -22.78
C GLY A 410 -1.55 -9.30 -21.53
N PRO A 411 -0.31 -9.09 -21.06
CA PRO A 411 -0.07 -8.16 -19.96
C PRO A 411 -0.44 -6.71 -20.35
N GLY A 412 -1.06 -6.00 -19.42
CA GLY A 412 -1.47 -4.61 -19.59
C GLY A 412 -0.45 -3.61 -19.03
N LYS A 413 -0.83 -2.32 -19.02
CA LYS A 413 -0.02 -1.23 -18.51
C LYS A 413 -0.08 -1.19 -16.98
N PRO A 414 1.07 -0.99 -16.27
CA PRO A 414 1.05 -0.66 -14.85
C PRO A 414 0.29 0.65 -14.56
N ALA A 415 -0.26 0.80 -13.36
CA ALA A 415 -1.19 1.87 -13.00
C ALA A 415 -0.69 3.29 -13.36
N VAL A 416 0.59 3.62 -13.13
CA VAL A 416 1.13 4.95 -13.48
C VAL A 416 1.11 5.16 -15.01
N GLU A 417 1.56 4.17 -15.76
CA GLU A 417 1.55 4.22 -17.23
C GLU A 417 0.12 4.23 -17.77
N LEU A 418 -0.76 3.43 -17.17
CA LEU A 418 -2.18 3.43 -17.53
C LEU A 418 -2.78 4.82 -17.38
N LEU A 419 -2.63 5.45 -16.21
CA LEU A 419 -3.18 6.80 -15.96
C LEU A 419 -2.55 7.89 -16.81
N ARG A 420 -1.26 7.77 -17.16
CA ARG A 420 -0.61 8.66 -18.13
C ARG A 420 -1.18 8.54 -19.54
N SER A 421 -1.58 7.34 -19.91
CA SER A 421 -2.06 7.04 -21.27
C SER A 421 -3.53 7.32 -21.48
N LEU A 422 -4.29 7.73 -20.45
CA LEU A 422 -5.72 8.04 -20.56
C LEU A 422 -5.99 9.28 -21.41
N GLY A 423 -7.17 9.30 -22.06
CA GLY A 423 -7.77 10.47 -22.71
C GLY A 423 -7.26 10.75 -24.10
N ALA A 424 -8.00 11.65 -24.79
CA ALA A 424 -7.72 12.08 -26.15
C ALA A 424 -6.82 13.32 -26.19
N ARG A 425 -6.00 13.36 -27.21
CA ARG A 425 -5.32 14.51 -27.84
C ARG A 425 -4.73 15.63 -26.97
N GLY A 426 -3.41 15.73 -27.07
CA GLY A 426 -2.77 17.04 -27.19
C GLY A 426 -2.37 17.74 -25.92
N THR A 427 -1.40 17.17 -25.23
CA THR A 427 -0.39 17.96 -24.56
C THR A 427 1.01 17.45 -24.95
N GLY A 428 1.45 17.81 -26.14
CA GLY A 428 2.88 17.87 -26.50
C GLY A 428 3.64 16.57 -26.75
N THR A 429 3.00 15.41 -26.83
CA THR A 429 3.67 14.16 -27.23
C THR A 429 3.04 13.58 -28.48
N THR A 430 3.83 13.51 -29.55
CA THR A 430 3.48 12.83 -30.81
C THR A 430 3.42 11.32 -30.61
N PHE A 431 2.32 10.83 -30.01
CA PHE A 431 1.95 9.43 -30.08
C PHE A 431 0.78 9.27 -31.07
N ALA A 432 0.92 8.34 -32.00
CA ALA A 432 -0.16 7.97 -32.91
C ALA A 432 -1.42 7.55 -32.10
N ASP A 433 -2.58 7.68 -32.69
CA ASP A 433 -3.93 7.46 -32.09
C ASP A 433 -4.17 5.99 -31.61
N ASP A 434 -3.16 5.14 -31.62
CA ASP A 434 -3.26 3.70 -31.49
C ASP A 434 -3.12 3.25 -30.01
N GLY A 435 -4.23 2.88 -29.39
CA GLY A 435 -4.23 2.10 -28.14
C GLY A 435 -4.27 2.90 -26.83
N ARG A 436 -4.73 4.16 -26.84
CA ARG A 436 -4.99 4.91 -25.59
C ARG A 436 -6.36 4.56 -25.02
N PRO A 437 -6.46 4.30 -23.70
CA PRO A 437 -7.77 4.14 -23.10
C PRO A 437 -8.56 5.45 -23.17
N ARG A 438 -9.80 5.33 -23.65
CA ARG A 438 -10.80 6.38 -23.84
C ARG A 438 -11.94 6.25 -22.84
N ALA A 439 -12.09 5.07 -22.24
CA ALA A 439 -13.02 4.80 -21.17
C ALA A 439 -12.29 4.20 -19.96
N LEU A 440 -12.73 4.56 -18.76
CA LEU A 440 -12.18 4.02 -17.51
C LEU A 440 -13.31 3.66 -16.53
N LEU A 441 -13.28 2.43 -16.03
CA LEU A 441 -14.11 1.96 -14.92
C LEU A 441 -13.26 1.93 -13.66
N VAL A 442 -13.65 2.70 -12.63
CA VAL A 442 -12.93 2.79 -11.34
C VAL A 442 -13.75 2.12 -10.25
N HIS A 443 -13.15 1.18 -9.54
CA HIS A 443 -13.77 0.45 -8.44
C HIS A 443 -12.96 0.62 -7.14
N GLY A 444 -13.56 1.25 -6.12
CA GLY A 444 -12.97 1.36 -4.78
C GLY A 444 -11.64 2.12 -4.72
N SER A 445 -11.45 3.12 -5.58
CA SER A 445 -10.23 3.94 -5.60
C SER A 445 -10.53 5.41 -5.90
N ASN A 446 -9.95 6.31 -5.10
CA ASN A 446 -9.99 7.76 -5.34
C ASN A 446 -8.70 8.21 -6.04
N VAL A 447 -8.65 8.05 -7.35
CA VAL A 447 -7.45 8.20 -8.19
C VAL A 447 -6.96 9.65 -8.20
N VAL A 448 -7.86 10.64 -8.21
CA VAL A 448 -7.53 12.08 -8.19
C VAL A 448 -6.65 12.47 -6.99
N VAL A 449 -6.86 11.83 -5.84
CA VAL A 449 -6.07 12.11 -4.62
C VAL A 449 -4.85 11.19 -4.52
N SER A 450 -4.99 9.93 -4.95
CA SER A 450 -3.98 8.90 -4.67
C SER A 450 -2.89 8.74 -5.73
N ALA A 451 -3.11 9.25 -6.95
CA ALA A 451 -2.12 9.17 -8.02
C ALA A 451 -1.07 10.29 -7.95
N PRO A 452 0.18 10.05 -8.37
CA PRO A 452 1.18 11.11 -8.51
C PRO A 452 0.84 12.02 -9.69
N ASP A 453 1.39 13.25 -9.72
CA ASP A 453 1.09 14.26 -10.75
C ASP A 453 -0.43 14.45 -10.91
N ALA A 454 -1.10 14.73 -9.78
CA ALA A 454 -2.55 14.69 -9.66
C ALA A 454 -3.28 15.65 -10.64
N ASP A 455 -2.68 16.79 -10.98
CA ASP A 455 -3.26 17.73 -11.94
C ASP A 455 -3.31 17.14 -13.35
N ARG A 456 -2.26 16.45 -13.77
CA ARG A 456 -2.20 15.75 -15.06
C ARG A 456 -3.19 14.58 -15.10
N VAL A 457 -3.23 13.77 -14.03
CA VAL A 457 -4.20 12.66 -13.93
C VAL A 457 -5.62 13.19 -13.99
N THR A 458 -5.93 14.28 -13.28
CA THR A 458 -7.26 14.92 -13.34
C THR A 458 -7.60 15.42 -14.74
N ALA A 459 -6.64 16.03 -15.44
CA ALA A 459 -6.85 16.46 -16.83
C ALA A 459 -7.09 15.26 -17.76
N ASN A 460 -6.37 14.17 -17.60
CA ASN A 460 -6.54 12.95 -18.38
C ASN A 460 -7.93 12.30 -18.13
N LEU A 461 -8.38 12.27 -16.86
CA LEU A 461 -9.72 11.75 -16.54
C LEU A 461 -10.83 12.57 -17.17
N ARG A 462 -10.69 13.90 -17.20
CA ARG A 462 -11.67 14.81 -17.88
C ARG A 462 -11.67 14.67 -19.40
N ALA A 463 -10.61 14.14 -19.98
CA ALA A 463 -10.46 13.94 -21.41
C ALA A 463 -10.98 12.57 -21.90
N LEU A 464 -11.51 11.74 -21.00
CA LEU A 464 -12.14 10.45 -21.35
C LEU A 464 -13.48 10.66 -22.04
N ASP A 465 -13.85 9.71 -22.90
CA ASP A 465 -15.17 9.64 -23.52
C ASP A 465 -16.20 8.98 -22.60
N LEU A 466 -15.73 8.25 -21.57
CA LEU A 466 -16.55 7.63 -20.53
C LEU A 466 -15.71 7.41 -19.27
N LEU A 467 -16.13 7.99 -18.16
CA LEU A 467 -15.62 7.71 -16.82
C LEU A 467 -16.74 7.16 -15.95
N VAL A 468 -16.60 5.91 -15.50
CA VAL A 468 -17.54 5.23 -14.60
C VAL A 468 -16.86 5.03 -13.25
N VAL A 469 -17.50 5.42 -12.15
CA VAL A 469 -16.94 5.29 -10.81
C VAL A 469 -17.91 4.57 -9.88
N CYS A 470 -17.48 3.44 -9.33
CA CYS A 470 -18.16 2.74 -8.24
C CYS A 470 -17.60 3.24 -6.91
N ASP A 471 -18.41 3.97 -6.13
CA ASP A 471 -17.95 4.55 -4.86
C ASP A 471 -19.07 4.57 -3.80
N LEU A 472 -18.64 4.83 -2.58
CA LEU A 472 -19.50 4.92 -1.40
C LEU A 472 -20.03 6.34 -1.18
N VAL A 473 -19.22 7.32 -1.55
CA VAL A 473 -19.42 8.76 -1.32
C VAL A 473 -18.98 9.53 -2.56
N PRO A 474 -19.41 10.78 -2.74
CA PRO A 474 -18.95 11.62 -3.84
C PRO A 474 -17.48 12.01 -3.62
N SER A 475 -16.57 11.04 -3.89
CA SER A 475 -15.13 11.29 -3.88
C SER A 475 -14.74 12.22 -5.03
N GLU A 476 -13.54 12.78 -4.97
CA GLU A 476 -13.02 13.67 -6.00
C GLU A 476 -13.00 13.00 -7.39
N THR A 477 -12.78 11.69 -7.42
CA THR A 477 -12.85 10.91 -8.68
C THR A 477 -14.31 10.73 -9.13
N ALA A 478 -15.22 10.42 -8.20
CA ALA A 478 -16.65 10.27 -8.51
C ALA A 478 -17.27 11.58 -9.03
N LEU A 479 -16.84 12.74 -8.51
CA LEU A 479 -17.30 14.05 -8.98
C LEU A 479 -16.88 14.38 -10.42
N LEU A 480 -15.89 13.69 -10.98
CA LEU A 480 -15.49 13.82 -12.39
C LEU A 480 -16.23 12.86 -13.31
N ALA A 481 -16.87 11.82 -12.77
CA ALA A 481 -17.43 10.73 -13.56
C ALA A 481 -18.65 11.14 -14.40
N ASP A 482 -18.86 10.44 -15.51
CA ASP A 482 -20.11 10.50 -16.30
C ASP A 482 -21.20 9.66 -15.64
N VAL A 483 -20.82 8.53 -15.03
CA VAL A 483 -21.70 7.63 -14.31
C VAL A 483 -21.11 7.30 -12.95
N VAL A 484 -21.89 7.48 -11.87
CA VAL A 484 -21.53 7.08 -10.53
C VAL A 484 -22.47 5.99 -10.04
N LEU A 485 -21.92 4.85 -9.65
CA LEU A 485 -22.67 3.69 -9.18
C LEU A 485 -22.44 3.48 -7.68
N PRO A 486 -23.50 3.57 -6.84
CA PRO A 486 -23.40 3.44 -5.40
C PRO A 486 -23.18 1.98 -5.00
N VAL A 487 -22.12 1.73 -4.21
CA VAL A 487 -21.72 0.37 -3.81
C VAL A 487 -21.80 0.13 -2.31
N THR A 488 -21.86 -1.16 -1.92
CA THR A 488 -21.89 -1.59 -0.53
C THR A 488 -20.65 -1.21 0.23
N GLN A 489 -20.81 -0.88 1.51
CA GLN A 489 -19.73 -0.68 2.48
C GLN A 489 -19.40 -1.98 3.24
N TRP A 490 -18.30 -1.95 3.94
CA TRP A 490 -17.69 -3.06 4.67
C TRP A 490 -18.62 -3.83 5.63
N ALA A 491 -19.59 -3.15 6.28
CA ALA A 491 -20.56 -3.78 7.17
C ALA A 491 -21.86 -4.20 6.46
N GLU A 492 -22.01 -3.84 5.19
CA GLU A 492 -23.19 -4.08 4.33
C GLU A 492 -22.98 -5.28 3.38
N GLU A 493 -21.82 -5.96 3.46
CA GLU A 493 -21.42 -6.98 2.49
C GLU A 493 -20.83 -8.23 3.13
N GLU A 494 -20.91 -9.33 2.41
CA GLU A 494 -20.24 -10.60 2.68
C GLU A 494 -19.01 -10.75 1.78
N GLY A 495 -18.02 -11.51 2.23
CA GLY A 495 -16.85 -11.87 1.44
C GLY A 495 -15.68 -12.33 2.29
N THR A 496 -14.49 -12.27 1.69
CA THR A 496 -13.22 -12.58 2.36
C THR A 496 -12.19 -11.50 2.09
N MET A 497 -11.22 -11.39 3.01
CA MET A 497 -10.06 -10.52 2.87
C MET A 497 -8.80 -11.31 3.24
N THR A 498 -7.66 -10.91 2.69
CA THR A 498 -6.36 -11.50 3.05
C THR A 498 -5.49 -10.48 3.77
N SER A 499 -5.08 -10.78 5.01
CA SER A 499 -4.27 -9.91 5.86
C SER A 499 -2.82 -9.81 5.37
N LEU A 500 -2.04 -8.90 5.99
CA LEU A 500 -0.61 -8.73 5.65
C LEU A 500 0.24 -9.99 5.85
N GLU A 501 -0.22 -10.96 6.64
CA GLU A 501 0.47 -12.23 6.89
C GLU A 501 -0.08 -13.41 6.07
N GLY A 502 -0.94 -13.10 5.06
CA GLY A 502 -1.54 -14.12 4.19
C GLY A 502 -2.68 -14.92 4.84
N ARG A 503 -3.24 -14.43 5.92
CA ARG A 503 -4.39 -15.02 6.60
C ARG A 503 -5.67 -14.61 5.89
N VAL A 504 -6.50 -15.57 5.48
CA VAL A 504 -7.81 -15.36 4.86
C VAL A 504 -8.89 -15.31 5.94
N ILE A 505 -9.62 -14.21 5.99
CA ILE A 505 -10.58 -13.89 7.04
C ILE A 505 -11.93 -13.57 6.41
N ARG A 506 -13.02 -14.00 7.06
CA ARG A 506 -14.39 -13.69 6.66
C ARG A 506 -14.73 -12.22 6.95
N ARG A 507 -15.31 -11.54 5.96
CA ARG A 507 -16.07 -10.31 6.14
C ARG A 507 -17.55 -10.67 6.20
N ARG A 508 -18.28 -10.15 7.19
CA ARG A 508 -19.68 -10.49 7.42
C ARG A 508 -20.55 -9.25 7.39
N ARG A 509 -21.68 -9.37 6.71
CA ARG A 509 -22.69 -8.34 6.69
C ARG A 509 -23.39 -8.24 8.05
N ALA A 510 -23.35 -7.06 8.65
CA ALA A 510 -24.00 -6.75 9.91
C ALA A 510 -25.25 -5.88 9.75
N VAL A 511 -25.38 -5.16 8.63
CA VAL A 511 -26.50 -4.26 8.33
C VAL A 511 -26.88 -4.35 6.85
N ASP A 512 -28.10 -3.96 6.54
CA ASP A 512 -28.54 -3.83 5.15
C ASP A 512 -27.99 -2.54 4.53
N ALA A 513 -27.69 -2.61 3.23
CA ALA A 513 -27.30 -1.45 2.46
C ALA A 513 -28.46 -0.46 2.33
N PRO A 514 -28.22 0.87 2.38
CA PRO A 514 -29.28 1.87 2.30
C PRO A 514 -29.74 2.08 0.84
N GLY A 515 -31.02 2.44 0.69
CA GLY A 515 -31.57 2.82 -0.60
C GLY A 515 -31.40 1.76 -1.69
N GLU A 516 -30.90 2.18 -2.85
CA GLU A 516 -30.72 1.31 -4.02
C GLU A 516 -29.29 0.81 -4.19
N VAL A 517 -28.44 0.92 -3.17
CA VAL A 517 -27.04 0.45 -3.19
C VAL A 517 -26.95 -1.02 -3.59
N ARG A 518 -25.96 -1.37 -4.43
CA ARG A 518 -25.71 -2.73 -4.91
C ARG A 518 -24.26 -3.13 -4.68
N SER A 519 -24.01 -4.46 -4.58
CA SER A 519 -22.66 -5.00 -4.57
C SER A 519 -22.02 -4.86 -5.96
N GLU A 520 -20.69 -4.66 -6.03
CA GLU A 520 -19.94 -4.68 -7.28
C GLU A 520 -20.09 -6.03 -8.01
N LEU A 521 -20.29 -7.15 -7.30
CA LEU A 521 -20.57 -8.45 -7.95
C LEU A 521 -21.84 -8.39 -8.78
N TRP A 522 -22.90 -7.76 -8.25
CA TRP A 522 -24.14 -7.56 -8.98
C TRP A 522 -23.95 -6.61 -10.17
N ILE A 523 -23.22 -5.49 -9.99
CA ILE A 523 -22.95 -4.52 -11.06
C ILE A 523 -22.20 -5.20 -12.21
N LEU A 524 -21.16 -5.97 -11.91
CA LEU A 524 -20.38 -6.69 -12.93
C LEU A 524 -21.21 -7.75 -13.65
N ALA A 525 -22.11 -8.47 -12.96
CA ALA A 525 -23.02 -9.43 -13.54
C ALA A 525 -24.02 -8.76 -14.51
N GLU A 526 -24.60 -7.64 -14.11
CA GLU A 526 -25.55 -6.89 -14.93
C GLU A 526 -24.88 -6.25 -16.16
N LEU A 527 -23.68 -5.72 -16.03
CA LEU A 527 -22.91 -5.22 -17.17
C LEU A 527 -22.50 -6.36 -18.11
N ALA A 528 -22.07 -7.51 -17.59
CA ALA A 528 -21.74 -8.67 -18.42
C ALA A 528 -22.95 -9.14 -19.25
N ARG A 529 -24.13 -9.15 -18.63
CA ARG A 529 -25.39 -9.51 -19.31
C ARG A 529 -25.75 -8.50 -20.43
N ARG A 530 -25.66 -7.19 -20.16
CA ARG A 530 -25.94 -6.12 -21.13
C ARG A 530 -24.96 -6.12 -22.30
N LEU A 531 -23.69 -6.44 -22.04
CA LEU A 531 -22.65 -6.56 -23.06
C LEU A 531 -22.65 -7.93 -23.78
N GLY A 532 -23.72 -8.74 -23.59
CA GLY A 532 -23.90 -10.01 -24.30
C GLY A 532 -22.83 -11.07 -23.98
N SER A 533 -22.21 -11.04 -22.80
CA SER A 533 -21.18 -12.01 -22.42
C SER A 533 -21.78 -13.40 -22.20
N PRO A 534 -21.22 -14.46 -22.79
CA PRO A 534 -21.61 -15.84 -22.48
C PRO A 534 -21.02 -16.35 -21.16
N VAL A 535 -20.09 -15.63 -20.55
CA VAL A 535 -19.42 -16.02 -19.32
C VAL A 535 -20.28 -15.70 -18.12
N ALA A 536 -20.48 -16.67 -17.23
CA ALA A 536 -21.28 -16.51 -16.03
C ALA A 536 -20.57 -15.62 -14.98
N PHE A 537 -21.34 -14.71 -14.37
CA PHE A 537 -20.93 -13.87 -13.26
C PHE A 537 -21.89 -14.07 -12.08
N PRO A 538 -21.56 -15.01 -11.14
CA PRO A 538 -22.34 -15.20 -9.93
C PRO A 538 -22.32 -13.94 -9.07
N THR A 539 -23.42 -13.69 -8.36
CA THR A 539 -23.54 -12.56 -7.41
C THR A 539 -23.41 -12.98 -5.96
N ASP A 540 -23.49 -14.29 -5.68
CA ASP A 540 -23.25 -14.86 -4.35
C ASP A 540 -21.73 -14.93 -4.08
N PRO A 541 -21.23 -14.23 -3.03
CA PRO A 541 -19.82 -14.23 -2.71
C PRO A 541 -19.22 -15.62 -2.46
N ALA A 542 -20.00 -16.58 -1.90
CA ALA A 542 -19.49 -17.92 -1.66
C ALA A 542 -19.25 -18.67 -2.97
N VAL A 543 -20.17 -18.54 -3.94
CA VAL A 543 -20.03 -19.16 -5.28
C VAL A 543 -18.85 -18.53 -6.03
N VAL A 544 -18.67 -17.21 -5.92
CA VAL A 544 -17.51 -16.50 -6.52
C VAL A 544 -16.21 -16.97 -5.87
N PHE A 545 -16.19 -17.14 -4.55
CA PHE A 545 -15.02 -17.64 -3.84
C PHE A 545 -14.65 -19.07 -4.25
N ASP A 546 -15.62 -19.95 -4.43
CA ASP A 546 -15.38 -21.32 -4.91
C ASP A 546 -14.79 -21.35 -6.33
N GLU A 547 -15.20 -20.42 -7.20
CA GLU A 547 -14.61 -20.26 -8.54
C GLU A 547 -13.17 -19.71 -8.43
N LEU A 548 -12.93 -18.70 -7.59
CA LEU A 548 -11.60 -18.16 -7.28
C LEU A 548 -10.68 -19.24 -6.75
N ALA A 549 -11.16 -20.07 -5.83
CA ALA A 549 -10.40 -21.20 -5.27
C ALA A 549 -9.94 -22.16 -6.36
N ARG A 550 -10.83 -22.56 -7.28
CA ARG A 550 -10.46 -23.37 -8.45
C ARG A 550 -9.48 -22.67 -9.38
N ALA A 551 -9.67 -21.37 -9.64
CA ALA A 551 -8.78 -20.60 -10.51
C ALA A 551 -7.38 -20.42 -9.91
N SER A 552 -7.22 -20.41 -8.59
CA SER A 552 -5.94 -20.31 -7.90
C SER A 552 -5.25 -21.68 -7.70
N ALA A 553 -5.96 -22.80 -7.87
CA ALA A 553 -5.47 -24.15 -7.58
C ALA A 553 -4.14 -24.49 -8.26
N GLY A 554 -3.13 -24.91 -7.49
CA GLY A 554 -1.77 -25.16 -7.96
C GLY A 554 -0.94 -23.91 -8.28
N GLY A 555 -1.45 -22.71 -7.99
CA GLY A 555 -0.68 -21.46 -8.03
C GLY A 555 0.12 -21.23 -6.76
N VAL A 556 0.97 -20.20 -6.75
CA VAL A 556 1.74 -19.84 -5.54
C VAL A 556 0.82 -19.46 -4.38
N ALA A 557 -0.20 -18.65 -4.64
CA ALA A 557 -1.28 -18.36 -3.70
C ALA A 557 -2.45 -19.31 -3.98
N ASP A 558 -2.33 -20.54 -3.48
CA ASP A 558 -3.32 -21.60 -3.66
C ASP A 558 -4.40 -21.53 -2.59
N TYR A 559 -5.64 -21.28 -3.01
CA TYR A 559 -6.84 -21.22 -2.18
C TYR A 559 -7.77 -22.44 -2.36
N SER A 560 -7.37 -23.43 -3.14
CA SER A 560 -8.26 -24.51 -3.60
C SER A 560 -8.85 -25.35 -2.46
N GLY A 561 -8.19 -25.42 -1.32
CA GLY A 561 -8.71 -26.06 -0.12
C GLY A 561 -9.54 -25.15 0.78
N LEU A 562 -9.78 -23.89 0.41
CA LEU A 562 -10.60 -22.96 1.18
C LEU A 562 -12.02 -22.85 0.60
N SER A 563 -12.98 -22.52 1.46
CA SER A 563 -14.34 -22.10 1.12
C SER A 563 -14.87 -21.21 2.26
N HIS A 564 -15.94 -20.46 2.01
CA HIS A 564 -16.61 -19.73 3.08
C HIS A 564 -16.99 -20.65 4.23
N GLY A 565 -17.60 -21.80 3.93
CA GLY A 565 -18.02 -22.77 4.95
C GLY A 565 -16.85 -23.31 5.79
N ARG A 566 -15.68 -23.53 5.17
CA ARG A 566 -14.48 -23.96 5.90
C ARG A 566 -13.93 -22.88 6.82
N LEU A 567 -13.89 -21.62 6.36
CA LEU A 567 -13.47 -20.49 7.19
C LEU A 567 -14.44 -20.26 8.34
N ASP A 568 -15.74 -20.42 8.11
CA ASP A 568 -16.76 -20.32 9.14
C ASP A 568 -16.65 -21.46 10.18
N ALA A 569 -16.33 -22.67 9.76
CA ALA A 569 -16.07 -23.79 10.66
C ALA A 569 -14.79 -23.61 11.49
N ASP A 570 -13.71 -23.08 10.89
CA ASP A 570 -12.48 -22.73 11.61
C ASP A 570 -12.76 -21.70 12.70
N GLU A 571 -13.48 -20.63 12.38
CA GLU A 571 -13.85 -19.58 13.35
C GLU A 571 -14.77 -20.12 14.45
N ALA A 572 -15.75 -20.97 14.13
CA ALA A 572 -16.62 -21.60 15.11
C ALA A 572 -15.86 -22.52 16.08
N ALA A 573 -14.76 -23.11 15.63
CA ALA A 573 -13.83 -23.88 16.46
C ALA A 573 -12.82 -23.00 17.23
N GLY A 574 -12.94 -21.67 17.16
CA GLY A 574 -12.01 -20.71 17.79
C GLY A 574 -10.75 -20.45 16.97
N GLY A 575 -10.68 -20.91 15.74
CA GLY A 575 -9.58 -20.64 14.81
C GLY A 575 -9.60 -19.19 14.33
N PRO A 576 -8.43 -18.62 14.02
CA PRO A 576 -8.30 -17.22 13.60
C PRO A 576 -8.36 -17.03 12.07
N GLY A 577 -8.76 -18.03 11.29
CA GLY A 577 -8.65 -18.08 9.85
C GLY A 577 -7.35 -18.76 9.38
N LEU A 578 -7.30 -19.11 8.10
CA LEU A 578 -6.26 -19.95 7.52
C LEU A 578 -5.30 -19.14 6.63
N HIS A 579 -4.00 -19.46 6.71
CA HIS A 579 -2.97 -18.84 5.87
C HIS A 579 -2.78 -19.65 4.58
N TRP A 580 -2.83 -18.95 3.43
CA TRP A 580 -2.48 -19.60 2.17
C TRP A 580 -0.97 -19.93 2.09
N PRO A 581 -0.53 -20.91 1.28
CA PRO A 581 -1.32 -21.80 0.45
C PRO A 581 -2.10 -22.85 1.25
N VAL A 582 -3.30 -23.20 0.74
CA VAL A 582 -4.17 -24.25 1.29
C VAL A 582 -4.63 -25.12 0.12
N PRO A 583 -3.79 -26.05 -0.36
CA PRO A 583 -4.03 -26.82 -1.59
C PRO A 583 -5.06 -27.96 -1.44
N ALA A 584 -5.50 -28.27 -0.24
CA ALA A 584 -6.46 -29.35 0.03
C ALA A 584 -7.40 -29.00 1.19
N ALA A 585 -8.57 -29.62 1.22
CA ALA A 585 -9.60 -29.35 2.22
C ALA A 585 -9.19 -29.69 3.67
N ASP A 586 -8.24 -30.58 3.87
CA ASP A 586 -7.69 -30.98 5.17
C ASP A 586 -6.35 -30.29 5.50
N HIS A 587 -5.79 -29.51 4.59
CA HIS A 587 -4.51 -28.81 4.80
C HIS A 587 -4.63 -27.73 5.87
N PRO A 588 -3.76 -27.70 6.92
CA PRO A 588 -3.90 -26.80 8.08
C PRO A 588 -3.61 -25.33 7.78
N GLY A 589 -3.28 -24.99 6.55
CA GLY A 589 -2.72 -23.67 6.17
C GLY A 589 -1.20 -23.61 6.37
N ALA A 590 -0.60 -22.54 5.84
CA ALA A 590 0.85 -22.34 5.88
C ALA A 590 1.19 -20.99 6.57
N PRO A 591 1.14 -20.93 7.92
CA PRO A 591 1.44 -19.67 8.63
C PRO A 591 2.87 -19.17 8.39
N ARG A 592 3.83 -20.08 8.12
CA ARG A 592 5.21 -19.73 7.71
C ARG A 592 5.53 -20.34 6.37
N LEU A 593 6.06 -19.51 5.45
CA LEU A 593 6.59 -19.97 4.17
C LEU A 593 8.09 -20.25 4.27
N PHE A 594 8.60 -21.03 3.33
CA PHE A 594 10.02 -21.25 3.07
C PHE A 594 10.77 -22.09 4.12
N LEU A 595 10.09 -22.74 5.06
CA LEU A 595 10.75 -23.59 6.06
C LEU A 595 11.60 -24.68 5.41
N ASP A 596 11.03 -25.39 4.43
CA ASP A 596 11.70 -26.49 3.72
C ASP A 596 12.40 -26.02 2.45
N ARG A 597 11.68 -25.25 1.60
CA ARG A 597 12.17 -24.77 0.32
C ARG A 597 11.55 -23.43 -0.06
N PHE A 598 12.21 -22.66 -0.90
CA PHE A 598 11.64 -21.47 -1.54
C PHE A 598 10.76 -21.86 -2.71
N ALA A 599 9.87 -20.94 -3.12
CA ALA A 599 8.93 -21.16 -4.24
C ALA A 599 9.58 -20.94 -5.62
N THR A 600 10.89 -20.98 -5.70
CA THR A 600 11.69 -20.97 -6.93
C THR A 600 11.77 -22.37 -7.56
N PRO A 601 12.05 -22.52 -8.86
CA PRO A 601 12.10 -23.82 -9.51
C PRO A 601 13.09 -24.80 -8.88
N ASP A 602 14.26 -24.31 -8.44
CA ASP A 602 15.30 -25.10 -7.76
C ASP A 602 15.12 -25.21 -6.25
N GLY A 603 14.13 -24.51 -5.68
CA GLY A 603 13.85 -24.47 -4.25
C GLY A 603 14.80 -23.58 -3.43
N ARG A 604 15.69 -22.80 -4.07
CA ARG A 604 16.69 -21.94 -3.44
C ARG A 604 16.35 -20.47 -3.63
N ALA A 605 16.62 -19.65 -2.62
CA ALA A 605 16.47 -18.20 -2.75
C ALA A 605 17.58 -17.61 -3.62
N ARG A 606 17.29 -16.48 -4.26
CA ARG A 606 18.25 -15.81 -5.16
C ARG A 606 18.72 -14.50 -4.55
N LEU A 607 20.03 -14.36 -4.35
CA LEU A 607 20.64 -13.05 -4.17
C LEU A 607 20.76 -12.38 -5.55
N VAL A 608 20.36 -11.12 -5.63
CA VAL A 608 20.34 -10.37 -6.90
C VAL A 608 21.20 -9.11 -6.72
N PRO A 609 22.19 -8.87 -7.59
CA PRO A 609 23.01 -7.67 -7.49
C PRO A 609 22.19 -6.42 -7.77
N VAL A 610 22.40 -5.39 -6.93
CA VAL A 610 21.80 -4.06 -7.06
C VAL A 610 22.82 -3.00 -6.69
N ASP A 611 22.65 -1.81 -7.25
CA ASP A 611 23.48 -0.65 -6.95
C ASP A 611 22.65 0.62 -6.87
N HIS A 612 23.18 1.63 -6.23
CA HIS A 612 22.50 2.91 -6.02
C HIS A 612 22.66 3.82 -7.22
N VAL A 613 21.54 4.33 -7.72
CA VAL A 613 21.50 5.31 -8.84
C VAL A 613 20.93 6.67 -8.41
N GLY A 614 20.36 6.76 -7.20
CA GLY A 614 19.70 7.95 -6.69
C GLY A 614 18.23 8.09 -7.10
N PRO A 615 17.52 9.07 -6.50
CA PRO A 615 16.12 9.37 -6.84
C PRO A 615 16.02 10.02 -8.23
N SER A 616 14.88 9.83 -8.89
CA SER A 616 14.63 10.43 -10.21
C SER A 616 14.42 11.94 -10.15
N ASP A 617 13.92 12.46 -9.02
CA ASP A 617 13.69 13.88 -8.77
C ASP A 617 14.56 14.35 -7.58
N ASP A 618 15.88 14.44 -7.82
CA ASP A 618 16.84 14.83 -6.81
C ASP A 618 16.92 16.36 -6.63
N VAL A 619 17.43 16.80 -5.48
CA VAL A 619 17.62 18.21 -5.14
C VAL A 619 18.52 18.92 -6.13
N ARG A 620 18.24 20.22 -6.35
CA ARG A 620 18.91 21.09 -7.31
C ARG A 620 18.78 22.57 -6.89
N PRO A 621 19.52 23.50 -7.50
CA PRO A 621 19.51 24.89 -7.04
C PRO A 621 18.14 25.57 -6.99
N ASP A 622 17.22 25.22 -7.89
CA ASP A 622 15.84 25.75 -7.95
C ASP A 622 14.84 24.96 -7.09
N ALA A 623 15.25 23.82 -6.54
CA ALA A 623 14.48 22.99 -5.62
C ALA A 623 15.43 22.29 -4.61
N PRO A 624 15.92 23.04 -3.61
CA PRO A 624 17.06 22.61 -2.79
C PRO A 624 16.69 21.72 -1.60
N LEU A 625 15.42 21.38 -1.44
CA LEU A 625 14.91 20.60 -0.31
C LEU A 625 14.29 19.29 -0.78
N TYR A 626 14.33 18.27 0.09
CA TYR A 626 13.60 17.04 -0.11
C TYR A 626 12.19 17.16 0.45
N LEU A 627 11.18 16.83 -0.35
CA LEU A 627 9.80 16.60 0.10
C LEU A 627 9.58 15.10 0.30
N VAL A 628 9.26 14.72 1.52
CA VAL A 628 8.85 13.37 1.88
C VAL A 628 7.36 13.36 2.17
N THR A 629 6.62 12.43 1.57
CA THR A 629 5.18 12.29 1.84
C THR A 629 4.88 11.18 2.82
N GLY A 630 3.76 11.28 3.54
CA GLY A 630 3.40 10.27 4.52
C GLY A 630 1.92 10.27 4.90
N ARG A 631 1.64 9.66 6.05
CA ARG A 631 0.31 9.51 6.63
C ARG A 631 0.28 10.08 8.04
N VAL A 632 -0.92 10.41 8.50
CA VAL A 632 -1.20 10.73 9.91
C VAL A 632 -2.10 9.65 10.52
N LEU A 633 -2.11 9.58 11.83
CA LEU A 633 -2.91 8.58 12.57
C LEU A 633 -4.40 8.67 12.25
N GLN A 634 -4.93 9.87 12.07
CA GLN A 634 -6.36 10.13 11.90
C GLN A 634 -6.91 9.70 10.55
N HIS A 635 -6.11 9.82 9.50
CA HIS A 635 -6.60 9.60 8.13
C HIS A 635 -6.11 8.29 7.52
N TYR A 636 -6.94 7.74 6.62
CA TYR A 636 -6.66 6.52 5.89
C TYR A 636 -6.67 6.79 4.37
N GLN A 637 -5.57 6.44 3.69
CA GLN A 637 -5.40 6.58 2.24
C GLN A 637 -5.74 8.01 1.76
N SER A 638 -6.63 8.17 0.78
CA SER A 638 -7.06 9.48 0.26
C SER A 638 -7.84 10.34 1.26
N GLY A 639 -8.15 9.82 2.44
CA GLY A 639 -8.97 10.52 3.42
C GLY A 639 -10.48 10.52 3.12
N ALA A 640 -10.93 10.04 1.95
CA ALA A 640 -12.32 10.12 1.52
C ALA A 640 -13.33 9.62 2.57
N GLN A 641 -13.03 8.52 3.26
CA GLN A 641 -13.88 8.02 4.35
C GLN A 641 -13.58 8.74 5.68
N THR A 642 -12.32 8.87 6.06
CA THR A 642 -11.94 9.34 7.40
C THR A 642 -12.14 10.84 7.61
N ARG A 643 -12.11 11.66 6.56
CA ARG A 643 -12.49 13.08 6.60
C ARG A 643 -14.01 13.29 6.83
N ARG A 644 -14.81 12.23 6.65
CA ARG A 644 -16.26 12.18 6.96
C ARG A 644 -16.57 11.68 8.37
N VAL A 645 -15.52 11.41 9.15
CA VAL A 645 -15.62 11.02 10.57
C VAL A 645 -15.23 12.21 11.43
N PRO A 646 -16.20 12.94 12.04
CA PRO A 646 -15.91 14.20 12.73
C PRO A 646 -14.89 14.08 13.85
N GLU A 647 -14.83 12.92 14.53
CA GLU A 647 -13.87 12.65 15.61
C GLU A 647 -12.43 12.59 15.11
N LEU A 648 -12.23 12.20 13.86
CA LEU A 648 -10.92 12.13 13.22
C LEU A 648 -10.56 13.44 12.53
N ASP A 649 -11.51 14.01 11.79
CA ASP A 649 -11.30 15.21 10.98
C ASP A 649 -10.98 16.44 11.83
N ARG A 650 -11.66 16.63 12.97
CA ARG A 650 -11.38 17.73 13.90
C ARG A 650 -9.96 17.75 14.47
N VAL A 651 -9.27 16.61 14.52
CA VAL A 651 -7.90 16.53 15.05
C VAL A 651 -6.88 17.01 14.02
N VAL A 652 -7.10 16.69 12.73
CA VAL A 652 -6.22 17.11 11.61
C VAL A 652 -7.12 17.51 10.42
N PRO A 653 -7.74 18.70 10.47
CA PRO A 653 -8.75 19.09 9.49
C PRO A 653 -8.17 19.57 8.16
N GLU A 654 -6.91 19.96 8.13
CA GLU A 654 -6.27 20.56 6.96
C GLU A 654 -4.86 20.03 6.71
N PRO A 655 -4.35 20.15 5.47
CA PRO A 655 -2.99 19.77 5.12
C PRO A 655 -1.98 20.68 5.83
N PHE A 656 -0.86 20.09 6.22
CA PHE A 656 0.24 20.80 6.83
C PHE A 656 1.58 20.32 6.27
N VAL A 657 2.61 21.15 6.41
CA VAL A 657 4.00 20.80 6.12
C VAL A 657 4.85 20.93 7.38
N GLU A 658 5.55 19.84 7.73
CA GLU A 658 6.54 19.87 8.81
C GLU A 658 7.86 20.45 8.32
N LEU A 659 8.41 21.38 9.09
CA LEU A 659 9.67 22.10 8.84
C LEU A 659 10.55 22.02 10.09
N HIS A 660 11.84 21.75 9.90
CA HIS A 660 12.79 21.92 10.99
C HIS A 660 12.88 23.40 11.39
N PRO A 661 12.92 23.78 12.68
CA PRO A 661 12.98 25.19 13.10
C PRO A 661 14.11 25.99 12.45
N VAL A 662 15.31 25.39 12.30
CA VAL A 662 16.45 26.01 11.59
C VAL A 662 16.09 26.32 10.12
N LEU A 663 15.37 25.40 9.45
CA LEU A 663 14.91 25.64 8.08
C LEU A 663 13.85 26.74 8.05
N GLY A 664 12.87 26.73 8.94
CA GLY A 664 11.83 27.75 9.04
C GLY A 664 12.42 29.15 9.19
N LEU A 665 13.38 29.32 10.13
CA LEU A 665 14.10 30.59 10.31
C LEU A 665 14.85 31.02 9.04
N ARG A 666 15.56 30.09 8.39
CA ARG A 666 16.31 30.38 7.15
C ARG A 666 15.41 30.84 6.01
N LEU A 667 14.21 30.29 5.90
CA LEU A 667 13.23 30.60 4.85
C LEU A 667 12.30 31.77 5.21
N GLY A 668 12.33 32.26 6.45
CA GLY A 668 11.37 33.26 6.94
C GLY A 668 9.93 32.75 7.03
N VAL A 669 9.77 31.43 7.25
CA VAL A 669 8.46 30.75 7.44
C VAL A 669 8.29 30.40 8.91
N GLY A 670 7.40 31.09 9.60
CA GLY A 670 7.11 30.86 11.01
C GLY A 670 6.24 29.62 11.25
N ASP A 671 6.21 29.15 12.51
CA ASP A 671 5.26 28.10 12.92
C ASP A 671 3.83 28.64 12.84
N GLY A 672 2.94 27.94 12.12
CA GLY A 672 1.57 28.39 11.81
C GLY A 672 1.43 29.28 10.57
N ASP A 673 2.53 29.76 9.96
CA ASP A 673 2.46 30.47 8.68
C ASP A 673 2.00 29.54 7.54
N ARG A 674 1.47 30.14 6.46
CA ARG A 674 1.28 29.39 5.23
C ARG A 674 2.60 29.31 4.46
N ALA A 675 3.01 28.09 4.16
CA ALA A 675 4.16 27.80 3.31
C ALA A 675 3.70 27.41 1.90
N ARG A 676 4.38 27.93 0.89
CA ARG A 676 4.19 27.59 -0.53
C ARG A 676 5.28 26.63 -0.96
N LEU A 677 4.88 25.47 -1.46
CA LEU A 677 5.76 24.42 -1.96
C LEU A 677 5.64 24.37 -3.49
N THR A 678 6.76 24.50 -4.17
CA THR A 678 6.82 24.56 -5.65
C THR A 678 7.75 23.49 -6.19
N THR A 679 7.30 22.76 -7.20
CA THR A 679 8.11 21.84 -8.02
C THR A 679 7.91 22.15 -9.51
N ARG A 680 8.54 21.37 -10.39
CA ARG A 680 8.32 21.50 -11.85
C ARG A 680 6.89 21.15 -12.28
N ARG A 681 6.12 20.48 -11.44
CA ARG A 681 4.76 19.99 -11.75
C ARG A 681 3.66 20.95 -11.30
N GLY A 682 3.91 21.70 -10.25
CA GLY A 682 2.90 22.60 -9.72
C GLY A 682 3.33 23.27 -8.42
N THR A 683 2.37 23.96 -7.83
CA THR A 683 2.52 24.67 -6.56
C THR A 683 1.33 24.35 -5.67
N ILE A 684 1.60 24.17 -4.38
CA ILE A 684 0.60 23.95 -3.34
C ILE A 684 0.89 24.82 -2.13
N GLU A 685 -0.09 25.00 -1.25
CA GLU A 685 0.08 25.71 0.02
C GLU A 685 -0.42 24.87 1.19
N ALA A 686 0.31 24.92 2.30
CA ALA A 686 -0.03 24.22 3.52
C ALA A 686 0.41 25.01 4.76
N VAL A 687 -0.21 24.74 5.91
CA VAL A 687 0.19 25.32 7.19
C VAL A 687 1.54 24.73 7.62
N ALA A 688 2.51 25.59 7.89
CA ALA A 688 3.82 25.17 8.41
C ALA A 688 3.72 24.77 9.88
N ARG A 689 4.34 23.64 10.21
CA ARG A 689 4.48 23.13 11.59
C ARG A 689 5.95 22.91 11.89
N TRP A 690 6.49 23.62 12.85
CA TRP A 690 7.86 23.44 13.25
C TRP A 690 8.04 22.19 14.10
N THR A 691 9.01 21.37 13.76
CA THR A 691 9.38 20.18 14.50
C THR A 691 10.84 19.79 14.26
N ASP A 692 11.51 19.29 15.28
CA ASP A 692 12.84 18.68 15.20
C ASP A 692 12.80 17.21 14.71
N ALA A 693 11.60 16.70 14.45
CA ALA A 693 11.42 15.34 13.94
C ALA A 693 11.88 15.16 12.48
N VAL A 694 11.95 16.24 11.70
CA VAL A 694 12.45 16.22 10.32
C VAL A 694 13.87 16.77 10.24
N ARG A 695 14.64 16.36 9.24
CA ARG A 695 15.97 16.88 8.94
C ARG A 695 15.89 18.34 8.47
N PRO A 696 16.97 19.17 8.68
CA PRO A 696 16.96 20.57 8.21
C PRO A 696 16.97 20.76 6.69
N ASP A 697 17.21 19.70 5.90
CA ASP A 697 17.19 19.67 4.43
C ASP A 697 15.91 19.03 3.87
N THR A 698 14.97 18.67 4.75
CA THR A 698 13.80 17.84 4.40
C THR A 698 12.53 18.49 4.95
N VAL A 699 11.45 18.41 4.17
CA VAL A 699 10.09 18.73 4.61
C VAL A 699 9.19 17.50 4.48
N PHE A 700 8.20 17.39 5.38
CA PHE A 700 7.24 16.29 5.36
C PHE A 700 5.83 16.82 5.17
N MET A 701 5.04 16.17 4.29
CA MET A 701 3.65 16.52 4.09
C MET A 701 2.78 15.26 3.94
N PRO A 702 1.63 15.16 4.66
CA PRO A 702 0.70 14.05 4.50
C PRO A 702 -0.17 14.21 3.25
N PHE A 703 -0.63 13.06 2.67
CA PHE A 703 -1.27 13.02 1.34
C PHE A 703 -2.81 12.81 1.37
N HIS A 704 -3.49 13.14 2.46
CA HIS A 704 -4.90 12.78 2.66
C HIS A 704 -5.90 13.80 2.09
N TRP A 705 -5.46 14.87 1.45
CA TRP A 705 -6.29 15.97 0.97
C TRP A 705 -6.23 16.14 -0.54
N SER A 706 -7.28 16.74 -1.08
CA SER A 706 -7.43 17.10 -2.49
C SER A 706 -7.24 18.62 -2.72
N GLY A 707 -7.42 19.05 -3.96
CA GLY A 707 -7.39 20.45 -4.34
C GLY A 707 -6.02 21.10 -4.11
N GLU A 708 -6.01 22.36 -3.66
CA GLU A 708 -4.78 23.12 -3.44
C GLU A 708 -3.88 22.55 -2.34
N GLY A 709 -4.44 21.76 -1.43
CA GLY A 709 -3.72 21.07 -0.36
C GLY A 709 -3.21 19.67 -0.73
N SER A 710 -3.41 19.22 -1.96
CA SER A 710 -2.96 17.89 -2.41
C SER A 710 -1.47 17.87 -2.68
N VAL A 711 -0.69 17.18 -1.85
CA VAL A 711 0.75 17.01 -2.08
C VAL A 711 1.05 16.27 -3.38
N ASN A 712 0.13 15.43 -3.89
CA ASN A 712 0.33 14.71 -5.14
C ASN A 712 0.28 15.60 -6.40
N ARG A 713 -0.11 16.85 -6.30
CA ARG A 713 0.06 17.86 -7.38
C ARG A 713 1.54 18.21 -7.63
N VAL A 714 2.39 17.99 -6.63
CA VAL A 714 3.81 18.30 -6.69
C VAL A 714 4.72 17.07 -6.69
N THR A 715 4.18 15.86 -6.50
CA THR A 715 4.97 14.60 -6.57
C THR A 715 5.26 14.20 -8.01
N THR A 716 6.40 13.52 -8.21
CA THR A 716 6.79 12.99 -9.53
C THR A 716 6.00 11.75 -9.89
N ASP A 717 5.72 11.59 -11.18
CA ASP A 717 5.17 10.37 -11.78
C ASP A 717 6.27 9.40 -12.26
N ALA A 718 7.54 9.66 -11.93
CA ALA A 718 8.62 8.70 -12.13
C ALA A 718 8.30 7.38 -11.40
N ALA A 719 8.66 6.27 -12.00
CA ALA A 719 8.33 4.95 -11.47
C ALA A 719 9.56 4.04 -11.48
N ASP A 720 9.57 3.09 -10.56
CA ASP A 720 10.53 1.99 -10.54
C ASP A 720 10.46 1.19 -11.85
N PRO A 721 11.57 1.00 -12.57
CA PRO A 721 11.56 0.39 -13.91
C PRO A 721 11.19 -1.09 -13.91
N VAL A 722 11.24 -1.76 -12.76
CA VAL A 722 10.95 -3.20 -12.62
C VAL A 722 9.49 -3.41 -12.20
N SER A 723 9.03 -2.64 -11.21
CA SER A 723 7.72 -2.85 -10.58
C SER A 723 6.63 -1.90 -11.08
N GLY A 724 7.00 -0.77 -11.71
CA GLY A 724 6.07 0.32 -12.03
C GLY A 724 5.57 1.09 -10.80
N MET A 725 6.23 0.96 -9.62
CA MET A 725 5.90 1.69 -8.40
C MET A 725 6.28 3.17 -8.54
N PRO A 726 5.38 4.13 -8.25
CA PRO A 726 5.73 5.54 -8.32
C PRO A 726 6.61 6.01 -7.16
N GLU A 727 7.43 7.05 -7.45
CA GLU A 727 8.33 7.69 -6.48
C GLU A 727 7.60 8.78 -5.69
N PHE A 728 6.88 8.38 -4.63
CA PHE A 728 6.15 9.32 -3.77
C PHE A 728 6.98 9.91 -2.63
N LYS A 729 8.11 9.28 -2.30
CA LYS A 729 8.81 9.52 -1.04
C LYS A 729 9.99 10.44 -1.16
N VAL A 730 10.36 10.80 -2.37
CA VAL A 730 11.44 11.73 -2.64
C VAL A 730 11.05 12.61 -3.81
N CYS A 731 10.92 13.93 -3.56
CA CYS A 731 10.77 14.93 -4.62
C CYS A 731 11.59 16.15 -4.24
N ALA A 732 12.25 16.75 -5.21
CA ALA A 732 12.92 18.04 -5.02
C ALA A 732 11.89 19.17 -4.98
N VAL A 733 11.96 20.05 -3.97
CA VAL A 733 11.00 21.12 -3.75
C VAL A 733 11.66 22.43 -3.35
N ASP A 734 11.11 23.55 -3.81
CA ASP A 734 11.36 24.90 -3.25
C ASP A 734 10.24 25.23 -2.26
N VAL A 735 10.61 25.79 -1.11
CA VAL A 735 9.67 26.20 -0.06
C VAL A 735 9.88 27.66 0.29
N ARG A 736 8.79 28.42 0.27
CA ARG A 736 8.78 29.85 0.62
C ARG A 736 7.59 30.19 1.49
N ARG A 737 7.63 31.32 2.17
CA ARG A 737 6.44 31.89 2.81
C ARG A 737 5.41 32.23 1.74
N ALA A 738 4.17 31.80 1.91
CA ALA A 738 3.08 32.19 1.02
C ALA A 738 2.82 33.72 1.15
N PRO A 739 2.45 34.41 0.07
CA PRO A 739 1.98 35.79 0.17
C PRO A 739 0.81 35.89 1.15
N ALA A 740 0.74 37.02 1.88
CA ALA A 740 -0.46 37.30 2.65
C ALA A 740 -1.67 37.33 1.70
N LEU A 741 -2.78 36.68 2.12
CA LEU A 741 -4.04 36.80 1.39
C LEU A 741 -4.34 38.30 1.28
N GLN A 742 -4.40 38.83 0.05
CA GLN A 742 -4.95 40.17 -0.15
C GLN A 742 -6.42 40.11 0.31
N GLU A 743 -6.75 40.80 1.38
CA GLU A 743 -8.16 41.02 1.73
C GLU A 743 -8.81 41.65 0.47
N VAL A 744 -9.73 40.90 -0.14
CA VAL A 744 -10.59 41.48 -1.19
C VAL A 744 -11.42 42.54 -0.47
N PRO A 745 -11.32 43.82 -0.83
CA PRO A 745 -12.17 44.84 -0.24
C PRO A 745 -13.63 44.44 -0.49
N GLY A 746 -14.41 44.32 0.61
CA GLY A 746 -15.83 43.97 0.62
C GLY A 746 -16.73 44.95 -0.13
#